data_031e03b0988ff8a8e255ee51b6470cf1
#
_entry.id   031e03b0988ff8a8e255ee51b6470cf1
#
_cell.length_a   1.000
_cell.length_b   1.000
_cell.length_c   1.000
_cell.angle_alpha   90.00
_cell.angle_beta   90.00
_cell.angle_gamma   90.00
#
_symmetry.space_group_name_H-M   'P 1'
#
loop_
_entity.id
_entity.type
_entity.pdbx_description
1 polymer ?
#
loop_
_entity_poly.entity_id
_entity_poly.type
_entity_poly.pdbx_seq_one_letter_code
_entity_poly.pdbx_strand_id
1 'polypeptide(L)'
;MPFWVILGISSLTWLAILHSLRHFKQRWDLNSLLIILLVGLLLPAVAATFNVLSSPSNRWLLLSTLLFSVLTMRLIDDWKKLDSWDYRLFLGASVGLIIIIWVVNGFTFNVSARDLISYILLFVLITWFIGSSAMHLSRLTLIIGCFTLLCLNLINTGFGATMTSSGVANPQQLYRGSATSWINKYLDGAQKALPRNDNFYRTTLTPGFYARGAASGKKNISMLLGTHDIASYFSVQNRSISQFSQSIGNQEADPNSPLSTADGRTTTRNLLGVRYIFELADRYDPKNIPVGYHALKNNDGHVRIFKDQPVAGGLSNKTGTIVFVNDNFLPLVSTQNAQISAAKYQRLNAVDKEQAMIQAPITDKPITGVKQVQPQKIATTVPYTVKVRNVTDRPVNSSSRLSQKLVTTNKKIVNDNQTTNKDGLHQLVSDCQGHQLTYDLILDHPEKWQNKELYLEVSGMTMVKPTLNQFLQNNAANAVFANRPNTTLAKIQQFRQALHTDWQLSGYYLSASTAYRSNNFSQQSPTNLSNYSIRKRVILNLGYSSHLRRIVTVRFSQVPELKIHHVKLMAVGFKGRYQRQIKAIQKHGLKQQKVTNNTITGRTQAQTASVLTTSIPYSTGWHLTVDDKPTKTQVVNTGFVGAKIPAGQHKVKLQYHTPGLRLGAIISLIGLLLLLVSILWQSHAWLHNQSNQ
;
A
#
# COMPACT_ATOMS: atom_id res chain seq x y z
N MET A 1 8.26 -12.41 5.07
CA MET A 1 9.67 -12.59 4.62
C MET A 1 10.52 -11.50 5.23
N PRO A 2 11.65 -11.82 5.85
CA PRO A 2 12.57 -10.80 6.33
C PRO A 2 13.24 -10.12 5.14
N PHE A 3 12.81 -8.90 4.82
CA PHE A 3 13.31 -8.11 3.69
C PHE A 3 14.78 -7.70 3.81
N TRP A 4 15.39 -7.88 4.98
CA TRP A 4 16.76 -7.46 5.27
C TRP A 4 17.81 -8.54 5.09
N VAL A 5 17.43 -9.77 4.73
CA VAL A 5 18.36 -10.90 4.58
C VAL A 5 18.42 -11.37 3.12
N ILE A 6 18.51 -10.46 2.16
CA ILE A 6 18.75 -10.81 0.75
C ILE A 6 20.09 -10.23 0.35
N LEU A 7 21.09 -11.09 0.22
CA LEU A 7 22.41 -10.75 -0.31
C LEU A 7 22.50 -11.26 -1.75
N GLY A 8 22.26 -10.39 -2.72
CA GLY A 8 22.42 -10.71 -4.14
C GLY A 8 23.91 -10.71 -4.54
N ILE A 9 24.61 -11.80 -4.29
CA ILE A 9 26.01 -11.94 -4.69
C ILE A 9 26.15 -12.90 -5.87
N SER A 10 27.11 -12.64 -6.77
CA SER A 10 27.45 -13.56 -7.85
C SER A 10 28.22 -14.78 -7.33
N SER A 11 28.18 -15.88 -8.08
CA SER A 11 29.00 -17.07 -7.77
C SER A 11 30.47 -16.74 -7.62
N LEU A 12 30.98 -15.82 -8.45
CA LEU A 12 32.36 -15.38 -8.38
C LEU A 12 32.65 -14.57 -7.10
N THR A 13 31.74 -13.70 -6.69
CA THR A 13 31.81 -12.96 -5.44
C THR A 13 31.80 -13.90 -4.23
N TRP A 14 31.00 -14.98 -4.28
CA TRP A 14 30.98 -16.00 -3.25
C TRP A 14 32.36 -16.62 -3.04
N LEU A 15 33.03 -17.05 -4.13
CA LEU A 15 34.39 -17.59 -4.05
C LEU A 15 35.41 -16.54 -3.54
N ALA A 16 35.24 -15.28 -3.96
CA ALA A 16 36.09 -14.19 -3.50
C ALA A 16 35.96 -13.91 -2.00
N ILE A 17 34.75 -13.99 -1.45
CA ILE A 17 34.53 -13.89 0.00
C ILE A 17 35.23 -15.04 0.73
N LEU A 18 35.05 -16.27 0.29
CA LEU A 18 35.67 -17.45 0.91
C LEU A 18 37.22 -17.35 0.90
N HIS A 19 37.79 -16.97 -0.22
CA HIS A 19 39.22 -16.76 -0.35
C HIS A 19 39.72 -15.63 0.57
N SER A 20 39.02 -14.52 0.63
CA SER A 20 39.36 -13.39 1.51
C SER A 20 39.32 -13.79 2.99
N LEU A 21 38.28 -14.50 3.42
CA LEU A 21 38.11 -14.97 4.79
C LEU A 21 39.20 -15.96 5.20
N ARG A 22 39.65 -16.83 4.29
CA ARG A 22 40.75 -17.72 4.55
C ARG A 22 42.09 -16.95 4.79
N HIS A 23 42.30 -15.89 4.05
CA HIS A 23 43.46 -15.02 4.17
C HIS A 23 43.21 -13.80 5.06
N PHE A 24 42.50 -13.99 6.17
CA PHE A 24 41.95 -12.92 7.02
C PHE A 24 43.03 -11.94 7.50
N LYS A 25 44.17 -12.45 8.00
CA LYS A 25 45.23 -11.61 8.55
C LYS A 25 45.86 -10.69 7.50
N GLN A 26 45.98 -11.15 6.25
CA GLN A 26 46.57 -10.38 5.15
C GLN A 26 45.63 -9.33 4.58
N ARG A 27 44.30 -9.47 4.85
CA ARG A 27 43.20 -8.64 4.30
C ARG A 27 42.23 -8.21 5.38
N TRP A 28 42.79 -7.91 6.55
CA TRP A 28 41.97 -7.58 7.73
C TRP A 28 41.06 -6.39 7.50
N ASP A 29 41.46 -5.40 6.70
CA ASP A 29 40.71 -4.22 6.29
C ASP A 29 39.44 -4.58 5.52
N LEU A 30 39.60 -5.35 4.44
CA LEU A 30 38.45 -5.79 3.62
C LEU A 30 37.52 -6.76 4.39
N ASN A 31 38.10 -7.66 5.17
CA ASN A 31 37.36 -8.62 5.96
C ASN A 31 36.61 -7.96 7.14
N SER A 32 37.19 -6.92 7.74
CA SER A 32 36.50 -6.13 8.76
C SER A 32 35.28 -5.41 8.16
N LEU A 33 35.44 -4.80 6.98
CA LEU A 33 34.28 -4.21 6.25
C LEU A 33 33.24 -5.25 5.89
N LEU A 34 33.64 -6.46 5.48
CA LEU A 34 32.75 -7.57 5.19
C LEU A 34 31.96 -7.99 6.44
N ILE A 35 32.61 -8.12 7.59
CA ILE A 35 31.96 -8.45 8.87
C ILE A 35 30.97 -7.36 9.27
N ILE A 36 31.34 -6.07 9.18
CA ILE A 36 30.45 -4.95 9.45
C ILE A 36 29.23 -5.01 8.53
N LEU A 37 29.41 -5.31 7.25
CA LEU A 37 28.35 -5.50 6.30
C LEU A 37 27.41 -6.64 6.72
N LEU A 38 27.96 -7.82 7.07
CA LEU A 38 27.17 -8.98 7.47
C LEU A 38 26.40 -8.73 8.76
N VAL A 39 27.02 -8.10 9.76
CA VAL A 39 26.36 -7.67 10.99
C VAL A 39 25.23 -6.67 10.67
N GLY A 40 25.51 -5.70 9.79
CA GLY A 40 24.51 -4.74 9.34
C GLY A 40 23.31 -5.37 8.64
N LEU A 41 23.53 -6.47 7.90
CA LEU A 41 22.45 -7.25 7.27
C LEU A 41 21.53 -7.93 8.28
N LEU A 42 22.07 -8.37 9.42
CA LEU A 42 21.31 -9.04 10.47
C LEU A 42 20.52 -8.05 11.34
N LEU A 43 20.88 -6.76 11.31
CA LEU A 43 20.24 -5.72 12.12
C LEU A 43 19.19 -4.95 11.32
N PRO A 44 17.88 -5.14 11.57
CA PRO A 44 16.82 -4.40 10.89
C PRO A 44 16.96 -2.88 11.04
N ALA A 45 17.53 -2.42 12.15
CA ALA A 45 17.76 -1.00 12.41
C ALA A 45 18.73 -0.37 11.38
N VAL A 46 19.77 -1.09 10.97
CA VAL A 46 20.72 -0.63 9.94
C VAL A 46 19.99 -0.48 8.60
N ALA A 47 19.23 -1.49 8.20
CA ALA A 47 18.44 -1.45 6.97
C ALA A 47 17.38 -0.32 6.99
N ALA A 48 16.77 -0.04 8.14
CA ALA A 48 15.84 1.07 8.31
C ALA A 48 16.55 2.44 8.23
N THR A 49 17.72 2.58 8.84
CA THR A 49 18.51 3.82 8.82
C THR A 49 18.86 4.21 7.39
N PHE A 50 19.36 3.28 6.60
CA PHE A 50 19.68 3.52 5.18
C PHE A 50 18.44 3.70 4.29
N ASN A 51 17.25 3.39 4.78
CA ASN A 51 15.98 3.66 4.11
C ASN A 51 15.22 4.82 4.77
N VAL A 52 15.95 5.85 5.21
CA VAL A 52 15.41 7.10 5.79
C VAL A 52 14.54 6.81 7.03
N LEU A 53 14.96 5.87 7.87
CA LEU A 53 14.28 5.43 9.09
C LEU A 53 12.81 4.99 8.88
N SER A 54 12.44 4.64 7.65
CA SER A 54 11.06 4.25 7.33
C SER A 54 10.81 2.77 7.62
N SER A 55 11.31 1.89 6.80
CA SER A 55 11.16 0.44 6.94
C SER A 55 12.46 -0.26 6.59
N PRO A 56 12.78 -1.41 7.20
CA PRO A 56 13.95 -2.16 6.84
C PRO A 56 13.94 -2.51 5.35
N SER A 57 14.96 -2.07 4.62
CA SER A 57 15.12 -2.35 3.19
C SER A 57 16.59 -2.50 2.85
N ASN A 58 16.93 -3.54 2.11
CA ASN A 58 18.30 -3.83 1.73
C ASN A 58 18.81 -3.06 0.50
N ARG A 59 18.14 -1.96 0.12
CA ARG A 59 18.59 -1.10 -0.99
C ARG A 59 20.01 -0.53 -0.79
N TRP A 60 20.42 -0.35 0.45
CA TRP A 60 21.75 0.10 0.82
C TRP A 60 22.87 -0.89 0.42
N LEU A 61 22.52 -2.16 0.16
CA LEU A 61 23.48 -3.17 -0.34
C LEU A 61 24.10 -2.81 -1.69
N LEU A 62 23.53 -1.86 -2.42
CA LEU A 62 24.18 -1.29 -3.59
C LEU A 62 25.57 -0.74 -3.25
N LEU A 63 25.76 -0.20 -2.05
CA LEU A 63 27.07 0.28 -1.58
C LEU A 63 28.07 -0.86 -1.36
N SER A 64 27.60 -2.06 -1.06
CA SER A 64 28.46 -3.24 -0.88
C SER A 64 29.05 -3.77 -2.18
N THR A 65 28.50 -3.38 -3.34
CA THR A 65 28.98 -3.82 -4.66
C THR A 65 30.44 -3.39 -4.88
N LEU A 66 30.85 -2.24 -4.34
CA LEU A 66 32.24 -1.79 -4.40
C LEU A 66 33.15 -2.76 -3.65
N LEU A 67 32.83 -3.10 -2.40
CA LEU A 67 33.56 -4.07 -1.61
C LEU A 67 33.65 -5.44 -2.32
N PHE A 68 32.54 -5.92 -2.84
CA PHE A 68 32.46 -7.19 -3.56
C PHE A 68 33.30 -7.17 -4.85
N SER A 69 33.33 -6.05 -5.57
CA SER A 69 34.19 -5.88 -6.74
C SER A 69 35.67 -5.94 -6.39
N VAL A 70 36.07 -5.26 -5.32
CA VAL A 70 37.47 -5.30 -4.84
C VAL A 70 37.88 -6.72 -4.42
N LEU A 71 37.01 -7.43 -3.66
CA LEU A 71 37.29 -8.82 -3.28
C LEU A 71 37.41 -9.73 -4.51
N THR A 72 36.53 -9.54 -5.50
CA THR A 72 36.55 -10.30 -6.76
C THR A 72 37.82 -10.04 -7.56
N MET A 73 38.26 -8.79 -7.67
CA MET A 73 39.52 -8.43 -8.33
C MET A 73 40.71 -9.08 -7.62
N ARG A 74 40.77 -9.08 -6.30
CA ARG A 74 41.82 -9.74 -5.51
C ARG A 74 41.85 -11.25 -5.73
N LEU A 75 40.68 -11.91 -5.82
CA LEU A 75 40.64 -13.34 -6.18
C LEU A 75 41.26 -13.57 -7.57
N ILE A 76 40.94 -12.73 -8.55
CA ILE A 76 41.45 -12.82 -9.91
C ILE A 76 42.97 -12.54 -9.93
N ASP A 77 43.47 -11.63 -9.12
CA ASP A 77 44.92 -11.37 -9.03
C ASP A 77 45.68 -12.53 -8.39
N ASP A 78 45.08 -13.19 -7.42
CA ASP A 78 45.71 -14.29 -6.68
C ASP A 78 45.45 -15.69 -7.27
N TRP A 79 44.74 -15.81 -8.41
CA TRP A 79 44.26 -17.08 -8.95
C TRP A 79 45.39 -18.14 -9.17
N LYS A 80 46.61 -17.70 -9.50
CA LYS A 80 47.77 -18.58 -9.65
C LYS A 80 48.37 -19.03 -8.31
N LYS A 81 48.01 -18.35 -7.21
CA LYS A 81 48.46 -18.64 -5.86
C LYS A 81 47.47 -19.50 -5.08
N LEU A 82 46.32 -19.85 -5.70
CA LEU A 82 45.31 -20.71 -5.08
C LEU A 82 45.89 -22.10 -4.87
N ASP A 83 45.76 -22.62 -3.66
CA ASP A 83 46.22 -23.94 -3.27
C ASP A 83 45.08 -24.94 -3.14
N SER A 84 45.41 -26.20 -2.84
CA SER A 84 44.46 -27.28 -2.70
C SER A 84 43.45 -27.03 -1.58
N TRP A 85 43.77 -26.23 -0.56
CA TRP A 85 42.87 -25.85 0.51
C TRP A 85 41.86 -24.80 0.09
N ASP A 86 42.20 -23.85 -0.78
CA ASP A 86 41.25 -22.92 -1.37
C ASP A 86 40.15 -23.67 -2.16
N TYR A 87 40.56 -24.62 -2.98
CA TYR A 87 39.61 -25.42 -3.76
C TYR A 87 38.71 -26.30 -2.89
N ARG A 88 39.31 -26.93 -1.82
CA ARG A 88 38.48 -27.69 -0.85
C ARG A 88 37.51 -26.78 -0.12
N LEU A 89 37.88 -25.56 0.22
CA LEU A 89 36.99 -24.57 0.84
C LEU A 89 35.89 -24.14 -0.11
N PHE A 90 36.22 -23.85 -1.37
CA PHE A 90 35.21 -23.47 -2.39
C PHE A 90 34.19 -24.56 -2.59
N LEU A 91 34.62 -25.80 -2.74
CA LEU A 91 33.72 -26.93 -2.93
C LEU A 91 32.92 -27.22 -1.66
N GLY A 92 33.59 -27.35 -0.50
CA GLY A 92 32.94 -27.70 0.76
C GLY A 92 31.95 -26.65 1.23
N ALA A 93 32.30 -25.36 1.15
CA ALA A 93 31.38 -24.27 1.52
C ALA A 93 30.19 -24.16 0.55
N SER A 94 30.40 -24.43 -0.76
CA SER A 94 29.30 -24.42 -1.74
C SER A 94 28.35 -25.60 -1.54
N VAL A 95 28.86 -26.79 -1.25
CA VAL A 95 28.05 -27.96 -0.89
C VAL A 95 27.32 -27.70 0.45
N GLY A 96 28.04 -27.17 1.44
CA GLY A 96 27.46 -26.78 2.73
C GLY A 96 26.32 -25.78 2.60
N LEU A 97 26.48 -24.78 1.73
CA LEU A 97 25.42 -23.81 1.42
C LEU A 97 24.17 -24.49 0.84
N ILE A 98 24.35 -25.42 -0.10
CA ILE A 98 23.24 -26.18 -0.68
C ILE A 98 22.54 -27.05 0.37
N ILE A 99 23.31 -27.69 1.26
CA ILE A 99 22.75 -28.48 2.36
C ILE A 99 21.96 -27.57 3.32
N ILE A 100 22.49 -26.40 3.67
CA ILE A 100 21.78 -25.43 4.51
C ILE A 100 20.47 -25.01 3.86
N ILE A 101 20.49 -24.66 2.56
CA ILE A 101 19.28 -24.31 1.82
C ILE A 101 18.26 -25.45 1.84
N TRP A 102 18.69 -26.68 1.63
CA TRP A 102 17.84 -27.87 1.68
C TRP A 102 17.23 -28.08 3.07
N VAL A 103 18.00 -27.98 4.13
CA VAL A 103 17.53 -28.08 5.53
C VAL A 103 16.52 -26.98 5.85
N VAL A 104 16.84 -25.72 5.51
CA VAL A 104 15.96 -24.57 5.75
C VAL A 104 14.65 -24.68 4.97
N ASN A 105 14.69 -25.21 3.74
CA ASN A 105 13.49 -25.47 2.92
C ASN A 105 12.72 -26.73 3.28
N GLY A 106 13.05 -27.37 4.39
CA GLY A 106 12.27 -28.45 4.87
C GLY A 106 12.59 -29.83 4.31
N PHE A 107 13.86 -30.05 3.98
CA PHE A 107 14.32 -31.28 3.31
C PHE A 107 13.58 -31.51 1.98
N THR A 108 13.06 -30.44 1.38
CA THR A 108 12.44 -30.49 0.05
C THR A 108 13.31 -29.70 -0.91
N PHE A 109 13.75 -30.35 -1.99
CA PHE A 109 14.28 -29.65 -3.13
C PHE A 109 13.12 -29.18 -4.03
N ASN A 110 12.49 -28.08 -3.66
CA ASN A 110 11.61 -27.36 -4.58
C ASN A 110 12.47 -26.49 -5.52
N VAL A 111 13.40 -27.15 -6.23
CA VAL A 111 14.34 -26.49 -7.11
C VAL A 111 13.68 -26.36 -8.47
N SER A 112 13.47 -25.14 -8.93
CA SER A 112 13.12 -24.92 -10.33
C SER A 112 14.32 -25.32 -11.22
N ALA A 113 14.08 -25.67 -12.48
CA ALA A 113 15.16 -25.97 -13.43
C ALA A 113 16.19 -24.82 -13.51
N ARG A 114 15.78 -23.60 -13.23
CA ARG A 114 16.64 -22.39 -13.21
C ARG A 114 17.56 -22.31 -12.01
N ASP A 115 17.06 -22.69 -10.84
CA ASP A 115 17.90 -22.74 -9.62
C ASP A 115 18.97 -23.81 -9.81
N LEU A 116 18.61 -24.97 -10.42
CA LEU A 116 19.55 -26.02 -10.76
C LEU A 116 20.67 -25.52 -11.69
N ILE A 117 20.32 -24.75 -12.73
CA ILE A 117 21.31 -24.15 -13.64
C ILE A 117 22.27 -23.23 -12.86
N SER A 118 21.78 -22.42 -11.91
CA SER A 118 22.65 -21.56 -11.10
C SER A 118 23.62 -22.36 -10.24
N TYR A 119 23.21 -23.48 -9.66
CA TYR A 119 24.10 -24.38 -8.92
C TYR A 119 25.12 -25.06 -9.84
N ILE A 120 24.71 -25.54 -11.01
CA ILE A 120 25.62 -26.11 -11.99
C ILE A 120 26.67 -25.07 -12.40
N LEU A 121 26.28 -23.85 -12.73
CA LEU A 121 27.20 -22.78 -13.10
C LEU A 121 28.18 -22.41 -11.98
N LEU A 122 27.79 -22.52 -10.70
CA LEU A 122 28.71 -22.35 -9.58
C LEU A 122 29.82 -23.43 -9.59
N PHE A 123 29.47 -24.70 -9.76
CA PHE A 123 30.45 -25.77 -9.82
C PHE A 123 31.31 -25.71 -11.09
N VAL A 124 30.72 -25.33 -12.23
CA VAL A 124 31.48 -25.08 -13.47
C VAL A 124 32.49 -23.95 -13.26
N LEU A 125 32.13 -22.89 -12.51
CA LEU A 125 33.06 -21.82 -12.18
C LEU A 125 34.22 -22.31 -11.30
N ILE A 126 33.98 -23.15 -10.28
CA ILE A 126 35.01 -23.75 -9.45
C ILE A 126 35.96 -24.60 -10.30
N THR A 127 35.42 -25.48 -11.16
CA THR A 127 36.23 -26.31 -12.06
C THR A 127 37.01 -25.47 -13.07
N TRP A 128 36.45 -24.33 -13.53
CA TRP A 128 37.14 -23.39 -14.41
C TRP A 128 38.38 -22.78 -13.71
N PHE A 129 38.29 -22.40 -12.45
CA PHE A 129 39.44 -21.91 -11.66
C PHE A 129 40.51 -22.99 -11.51
N ILE A 130 40.11 -24.23 -11.18
CA ILE A 130 41.04 -25.36 -11.04
C ILE A 130 41.73 -25.64 -12.38
N GLY A 131 40.95 -25.79 -13.46
CA GLY A 131 41.46 -26.10 -14.79
C GLY A 131 42.36 -25.01 -15.35
N SER A 132 41.99 -23.75 -15.19
CA SER A 132 42.75 -22.62 -15.67
C SER A 132 44.13 -22.49 -14.96
N SER A 133 44.21 -22.83 -13.67
CA SER A 133 45.46 -22.90 -12.94
C SER A 133 46.31 -24.10 -13.36
N ALA A 134 45.74 -25.30 -13.47
CA ALA A 134 46.42 -26.51 -13.87
C ALA A 134 46.96 -26.46 -15.33
N MET A 135 46.23 -25.83 -16.23
CA MET A 135 46.58 -25.68 -17.65
C MET A 135 47.44 -24.44 -17.91
N HIS A 136 47.88 -23.68 -16.88
CA HIS A 136 48.66 -22.45 -16.98
C HIS A 136 48.10 -21.43 -17.98
N LEU A 137 46.77 -21.31 -18.06
CA LEU A 137 46.11 -20.39 -18.99
C LEU A 137 46.54 -18.93 -18.76
N SER A 138 46.27 -18.06 -19.72
CA SER A 138 46.52 -16.62 -19.55
C SER A 138 45.47 -15.99 -18.63
N ARG A 139 45.83 -14.88 -17.97
CA ARG A 139 44.91 -14.10 -17.15
C ARG A 139 43.67 -13.63 -17.94
N LEU A 140 43.88 -13.28 -19.22
CA LEU A 140 42.80 -12.85 -20.10
C LEU A 140 41.80 -14.01 -20.34
N THR A 141 42.29 -15.20 -20.59
CA THR A 141 41.47 -16.40 -20.78
C THR A 141 40.63 -16.72 -19.53
N LEU A 142 41.24 -16.61 -18.33
CA LEU A 142 40.51 -16.77 -17.06
C LEU A 142 39.37 -15.74 -16.96
N ILE A 143 39.66 -14.45 -17.19
CA ILE A 143 38.68 -13.38 -17.10
C ILE A 143 37.53 -13.59 -18.09
N ILE A 144 37.82 -13.93 -19.35
CA ILE A 144 36.83 -14.21 -20.38
C ILE A 144 35.91 -15.35 -19.94
N GLY A 145 36.46 -16.46 -19.43
CA GLY A 145 35.66 -17.59 -18.95
C GLY A 145 34.78 -17.22 -17.76
N CYS A 146 35.32 -16.51 -16.76
CA CYS A 146 34.52 -16.01 -15.64
C CYS A 146 33.41 -15.05 -16.09
N PHE A 147 33.71 -14.13 -16.99
CA PHE A 147 32.71 -13.20 -17.53
C PHE A 147 31.62 -13.95 -18.29
N THR A 148 31.97 -14.93 -19.12
CA THR A 148 30.99 -15.73 -19.83
C THR A 148 30.06 -16.49 -18.88
N LEU A 149 30.62 -17.14 -17.85
CA LEU A 149 29.81 -17.86 -16.84
C LEU A 149 28.91 -16.92 -16.04
N LEU A 150 29.40 -15.71 -15.69
CA LEU A 150 28.58 -14.68 -15.04
C LEU A 150 27.47 -14.19 -15.94
N CYS A 151 27.74 -13.95 -17.23
CA CYS A 151 26.72 -13.57 -18.21
C CYS A 151 25.64 -14.66 -18.37
N LEU A 152 26.04 -15.93 -18.46
CA LEU A 152 25.10 -17.06 -18.51
C LEU A 152 24.23 -17.12 -17.25
N ASN A 153 24.81 -16.93 -16.08
CA ASN A 153 24.03 -16.90 -14.83
C ASN A 153 23.11 -15.66 -14.74
N LEU A 154 23.56 -14.51 -15.20
CA LEU A 154 22.75 -13.30 -15.27
C LEU A 154 21.57 -13.45 -16.23
N ILE A 155 21.79 -14.07 -17.40
CA ILE A 155 20.73 -14.40 -18.34
C ILE A 155 19.73 -15.36 -17.69
N ASN A 156 20.21 -16.45 -17.07
CA ASN A 156 19.36 -17.41 -16.38
C ASN A 156 18.53 -16.78 -15.28
N THR A 157 19.11 -15.97 -14.40
CA THR A 157 18.42 -15.33 -13.27
C THR A 157 17.57 -14.13 -13.71
N GLY A 158 18.05 -13.31 -14.64
CA GLY A 158 17.36 -12.13 -15.15
C GLY A 158 16.11 -12.50 -15.96
N PHE A 159 16.24 -13.41 -16.91
CA PHE A 159 15.08 -13.95 -17.64
C PHE A 159 14.14 -14.74 -16.71
N GLY A 160 14.70 -15.42 -15.73
CA GLY A 160 13.93 -16.12 -14.72
C GLY A 160 12.99 -15.24 -13.93
N ALA A 161 13.47 -14.13 -13.44
CA ALA A 161 12.68 -13.17 -12.65
C ALA A 161 11.57 -12.50 -13.46
N THR A 162 11.77 -12.32 -14.78
CA THR A 162 10.81 -11.66 -15.66
C THR A 162 9.77 -12.59 -16.26
N MET A 163 10.06 -13.91 -16.32
CA MET A 163 9.22 -14.92 -16.99
C MET A 163 8.36 -15.76 -16.04
N THR A 164 8.48 -15.58 -14.72
CA THR A 164 7.70 -16.39 -13.78
C THR A 164 6.25 -15.96 -13.70
N SER A 165 5.35 -16.94 -13.52
CA SER A 165 3.92 -16.80 -13.32
C SER A 165 3.50 -15.96 -12.10
N SER A 166 4.45 -15.46 -11.30
CA SER A 166 4.24 -14.61 -10.14
C SER A 166 3.87 -13.16 -10.46
N GLY A 167 3.61 -12.82 -11.72
CA GLY A 167 2.97 -11.54 -12.10
C GLY A 167 3.84 -10.29 -12.02
N VAL A 168 5.15 -10.42 -11.84
CA VAL A 168 6.04 -9.26 -11.72
C VAL A 168 6.38 -8.65 -13.08
N ALA A 169 6.42 -9.44 -14.15
CA ALA A 169 6.48 -8.93 -15.52
C ALA A 169 5.74 -9.85 -16.48
N ASN A 170 4.72 -9.32 -17.11
CA ASN A 170 4.12 -9.98 -18.27
C ASN A 170 5.06 -9.80 -19.46
N PRO A 171 5.49 -10.88 -20.16
CA PRO A 171 6.34 -10.78 -21.34
C PRO A 171 5.80 -9.81 -22.39
N GLN A 172 4.49 -9.68 -22.47
CA GLN A 172 3.82 -8.73 -23.37
C GLN A 172 4.09 -7.26 -23.03
N GLN A 173 4.49 -6.94 -21.79
CA GLN A 173 4.89 -5.59 -21.39
C GLN A 173 6.29 -5.21 -21.91
N LEU A 174 7.07 -6.18 -22.34
CA LEU A 174 8.41 -5.97 -22.90
C LEU A 174 8.37 -5.54 -24.38
N TYR A 175 7.24 -5.69 -25.07
CA TYR A 175 7.12 -5.23 -26.45
C TYR A 175 7.06 -3.70 -26.53
N ARG A 176 7.78 -3.13 -27.49
CA ARG A 176 7.81 -1.68 -27.74
C ARG A 176 6.37 -1.14 -27.90
N GLY A 177 6.02 -0.12 -27.11
CA GLY A 177 4.70 0.49 -27.14
C GLY A 177 3.61 -0.24 -26.31
N SER A 178 3.87 -1.43 -25.77
CA SER A 178 2.89 -2.18 -24.97
C SER A 178 2.46 -1.42 -23.73
N ALA A 179 3.39 -0.81 -23.00
CA ALA A 179 3.09 -0.02 -21.80
C ALA A 179 2.21 1.20 -22.16
N THR A 180 2.54 1.91 -23.22
CA THR A 180 1.74 3.06 -23.70
C THR A 180 0.33 2.62 -24.13
N SER A 181 0.22 1.50 -24.84
CA SER A 181 -1.07 0.92 -25.21
C SER A 181 -1.88 0.56 -23.98
N TRP A 182 -1.26 -0.11 -22.99
CA TRP A 182 -1.92 -0.47 -21.74
C TRP A 182 -2.43 0.75 -20.97
N ILE A 183 -1.61 1.80 -20.84
CA ILE A 183 -1.97 3.04 -20.17
C ILE A 183 -3.16 3.70 -20.89
N ASN A 184 -3.09 3.84 -22.21
CA ASN A 184 -4.16 4.48 -23.00
C ASN A 184 -5.49 3.75 -22.89
N LYS A 185 -5.46 2.43 -22.70
CA LYS A 185 -6.65 1.57 -22.58
C LYS A 185 -7.12 1.35 -21.15
N TYR A 186 -6.38 1.84 -20.15
CA TYR A 186 -6.66 1.56 -18.73
C TYR A 186 -8.08 1.94 -18.29
N LEU A 187 -8.62 3.05 -18.83
CA LEU A 187 -9.99 3.52 -18.60
C LEU A 187 -10.85 3.40 -19.86
N ASP A 188 -10.51 2.52 -20.80
CA ASP A 188 -11.18 2.36 -22.09
C ASP A 188 -11.33 3.69 -22.87
N GLY A 189 -10.38 4.61 -22.68
CA GLY A 189 -10.42 5.94 -23.30
C GLY A 189 -11.41 6.94 -22.68
N ALA A 190 -12.12 6.55 -21.60
CA ALA A 190 -13.12 7.40 -20.96
C ALA A 190 -12.56 8.75 -20.47
N GLN A 191 -11.29 8.81 -20.06
CA GLN A 191 -10.64 10.05 -19.64
C GLN A 191 -10.54 11.10 -20.76
N LYS A 192 -10.55 10.68 -22.03
CA LYS A 192 -10.51 11.59 -23.17
C LYS A 192 -11.83 12.34 -23.40
N ALA A 193 -12.93 11.80 -22.87
CA ALA A 193 -14.25 12.42 -22.97
C ALA A 193 -14.51 13.47 -21.86
N LEU A 194 -13.59 13.61 -20.89
CA LEU A 194 -13.73 14.60 -19.84
C LEU A 194 -13.46 16.02 -20.39
N PRO A 195 -14.25 17.02 -19.98
CA PRO A 195 -14.02 18.41 -20.40
C PRO A 195 -12.62 18.91 -19.99
N ARG A 196 -11.90 19.48 -20.92
CA ARG A 196 -10.62 20.18 -20.69
C ARG A 196 -10.89 21.69 -20.59
N ASN A 197 -11.58 22.08 -19.52
CA ASN A 197 -11.88 23.49 -19.29
C ASN A 197 -11.02 24.04 -18.14
N ASP A 198 -11.02 25.37 -17.98
CA ASP A 198 -10.16 26.08 -17.00
C ASP A 198 -10.50 25.80 -15.53
N ASN A 199 -11.59 25.10 -15.24
CA ASN A 199 -11.98 24.76 -13.90
C ASN A 199 -11.28 23.48 -13.43
N PHE A 200 -10.44 23.59 -12.44
CA PHE A 200 -9.76 22.46 -11.82
C PHE A 200 -10.76 21.50 -11.15
N TYR A 201 -10.63 20.24 -11.43
CA TYR A 201 -11.38 19.15 -10.77
C TYR A 201 -10.47 17.92 -10.56
N ARG A 202 -10.86 17.06 -9.66
CA ARG A 202 -10.21 15.76 -9.48
C ARG A 202 -11.07 14.62 -10.01
N THR A 203 -10.40 13.52 -10.28
CA THR A 203 -11.00 12.24 -10.65
C THR A 203 -10.73 11.19 -9.57
N THR A 204 -11.42 10.07 -9.63
CA THR A 204 -11.07 8.87 -8.86
C THR A 204 -11.69 7.62 -9.51
N LEU A 205 -11.26 6.47 -9.03
CA LEU A 205 -11.88 5.18 -9.33
C LEU A 205 -12.87 4.81 -8.22
N THR A 206 -13.86 3.98 -8.55
CA THR A 206 -14.58 3.29 -7.47
C THR A 206 -13.67 2.23 -6.82
N PRO A 207 -13.90 1.86 -5.55
CA PRO A 207 -13.15 0.76 -4.92
C PRO A 207 -13.21 -0.53 -5.72
N GLY A 208 -14.33 -0.79 -6.37
CA GLY A 208 -14.55 -1.95 -7.23
C GLY A 208 -13.68 -1.97 -8.47
N PHE A 209 -13.55 -0.85 -9.15
CA PHE A 209 -12.64 -0.69 -10.28
C PHE A 209 -11.19 -0.80 -9.81
N TYR A 210 -10.85 -0.11 -8.74
CA TYR A 210 -9.51 -0.12 -8.15
C TYR A 210 -9.05 -1.52 -7.73
N ALA A 211 -9.95 -2.37 -7.24
CA ALA A 211 -9.63 -3.73 -6.82
C ALA A 211 -9.31 -4.69 -7.99
N ARG A 212 -9.85 -4.44 -9.20
CA ARG A 212 -9.67 -5.35 -10.36
C ARG A 212 -8.30 -5.26 -11.04
N GLY A 213 -7.61 -4.16 -10.97
CA GLY A 213 -6.33 -4.01 -11.63
C GLY A 213 -5.17 -4.70 -10.88
N ALA A 214 -4.09 -5.08 -11.56
CA ALA A 214 -2.88 -5.57 -10.93
C ALA A 214 -2.33 -4.55 -9.90
N ALA A 215 -1.94 -5.02 -8.73
CA ALA A 215 -1.63 -4.16 -7.58
C ALA A 215 -0.54 -3.12 -7.83
N SER A 216 0.40 -3.37 -8.75
CA SER A 216 1.57 -2.54 -8.98
C SER A 216 1.37 -1.34 -9.93
N GLY A 217 0.32 -1.34 -10.77
CA GLY A 217 0.14 -0.33 -11.81
C GLY A 217 -0.88 0.77 -11.54
N LYS A 218 -1.60 0.73 -10.42
CA LYS A 218 -2.76 1.59 -10.18
C LYS A 218 -2.45 2.98 -9.66
N LYS A 219 -1.37 3.10 -8.89
CA LYS A 219 -0.99 4.33 -8.21
C LYS A 219 -0.21 5.21 -9.18
N ASN A 220 -0.55 6.48 -9.26
CA ASN A 220 0.07 7.48 -10.16
C ASN A 220 -0.20 7.31 -11.67
N ILE A 221 -1.04 6.37 -12.10
CA ILE A 221 -1.39 6.22 -13.52
C ILE A 221 -2.07 7.47 -14.09
N SER A 222 -2.76 8.23 -13.24
CA SER A 222 -3.37 9.51 -13.58
C SER A 222 -2.40 10.52 -14.20
N MET A 223 -1.11 10.50 -13.76
CA MET A 223 -0.07 11.36 -14.35
C MET A 223 0.14 11.05 -15.83
N LEU A 224 0.02 9.78 -16.21
CA LEU A 224 0.18 9.33 -17.61
C LEU A 224 -1.10 9.52 -18.42
N LEU A 225 -2.26 9.49 -17.76
CA LEU A 225 -3.58 9.71 -18.38
C LEU A 225 -3.94 11.19 -18.52
N GLY A 226 -3.16 12.11 -17.93
CA GLY A 226 -3.46 13.53 -17.90
C GLY A 226 -4.68 13.89 -17.06
N THR A 227 -4.94 13.11 -15.98
CA THR A 227 -6.03 13.35 -15.04
C THR A 227 -5.48 13.69 -13.65
N HIS A 228 -6.30 14.29 -12.79
CA HIS A 228 -5.94 14.65 -11.41
C HIS A 228 -6.64 13.71 -10.43
N ASP A 229 -6.12 12.49 -10.27
CA ASP A 229 -6.69 11.52 -9.32
C ASP A 229 -6.34 11.87 -7.86
N ILE A 230 -7.21 11.47 -6.92
CA ILE A 230 -6.90 11.52 -5.49
C ILE A 230 -5.98 10.38 -5.05
N ALA A 231 -5.95 9.28 -5.79
CA ALA A 231 -5.05 8.15 -5.54
C ALA A 231 -3.63 8.49 -6.01
N SER A 232 -2.70 8.53 -5.07
CA SER A 232 -1.28 8.80 -5.34
C SER A 232 -0.40 7.88 -4.51
N TYR A 233 0.81 7.63 -5.01
CA TYR A 233 1.83 6.90 -4.29
C TYR A 233 3.14 7.68 -4.31
N PHE A 234 3.68 7.95 -3.13
CA PHE A 234 4.99 8.54 -2.95
C PHE A 234 5.74 7.82 -1.84
N SER A 235 7.02 7.54 -2.03
CA SER A 235 7.88 6.93 -1.01
C SER A 235 8.01 7.84 0.22
N VAL A 236 8.06 9.15 0.01
CA VAL A 236 7.99 10.17 1.06
C VAL A 236 6.68 10.93 0.88
N GLN A 237 5.74 10.72 1.79
CA GLN A 237 4.38 11.26 1.69
C GLN A 237 4.21 12.54 2.52
N ASN A 238 3.33 13.43 2.06
CA ASN A 238 2.95 14.59 2.82
C ASN A 238 2.18 14.18 4.09
N ARG A 239 2.71 14.53 5.27
CA ARG A 239 2.12 14.20 6.57
C ARG A 239 0.68 14.68 6.72
N SER A 240 0.37 15.88 6.20
CA SER A 240 -0.94 16.48 6.39
C SER A 240 -2.07 15.71 5.72
N ILE A 241 -1.82 15.12 4.54
CA ILE A 241 -2.83 14.29 3.87
C ILE A 241 -3.06 12.96 4.61
N SER A 242 -2.00 12.40 5.22
CA SER A 242 -2.13 11.22 6.07
C SER A 242 -2.92 11.52 7.35
N GLN A 243 -2.70 12.69 7.97
CA GLN A 243 -3.47 13.15 9.13
C GLN A 243 -4.96 13.32 8.81
N PHE A 244 -5.28 13.93 7.66
CA PHE A 244 -6.66 14.03 7.19
C PHE A 244 -7.29 12.65 7.03
N SER A 245 -6.66 11.76 6.29
CA SER A 245 -7.15 10.42 6.01
C SER A 245 -7.39 9.60 7.30
N GLN A 246 -6.45 9.67 8.25
CA GLN A 246 -6.59 9.03 9.56
C GLN A 246 -7.71 9.65 10.40
N SER A 247 -7.89 10.99 10.36
CA SER A 247 -8.89 11.68 11.16
C SER A 247 -10.31 11.24 10.82
N ILE A 248 -10.57 10.94 9.56
CA ILE A 248 -11.85 10.42 9.06
C ILE A 248 -11.95 8.89 9.11
N GLY A 249 -10.89 8.20 9.56
CA GLY A 249 -10.85 6.74 9.65
C GLY A 249 -10.91 6.05 8.27
N ASN A 250 -10.22 6.57 7.28
CA ASN A 250 -10.12 5.94 5.96
C ASN A 250 -9.39 4.58 6.05
N GLN A 251 -10.05 3.50 5.64
CA GLN A 251 -9.49 2.13 5.73
C GLN A 251 -8.48 1.82 4.63
N GLU A 252 -8.58 2.49 3.51
CA GLU A 252 -7.63 2.35 2.40
C GLU A 252 -6.31 3.11 2.62
N ALA A 253 -6.14 3.75 3.79
CA ALA A 253 -4.96 4.55 4.10
C ALA A 253 -3.73 3.67 4.30
N ASP A 254 -2.82 3.75 3.34
CA ASP A 254 -1.45 3.25 3.45
C ASP A 254 -0.48 4.41 3.69
N PRO A 255 0.66 4.20 4.37
CA PRO A 255 1.64 5.26 4.59
C PRO A 255 2.06 5.99 3.30
N ASN A 256 2.22 5.25 2.21
CA ASN A 256 2.67 5.78 0.91
C ASN A 256 1.51 6.15 -0.03
N SER A 257 0.27 5.86 0.34
CA SER A 257 -0.94 6.12 -0.44
C SER A 257 -2.13 6.40 0.49
N PRO A 258 -2.17 7.55 1.15
CA PRO A 258 -3.07 7.77 2.28
C PRO A 258 -4.54 7.91 1.92
N LEU A 259 -4.87 8.19 0.67
CA LEU A 259 -6.27 8.35 0.24
C LEU A 259 -6.80 7.14 -0.53
N SER A 260 -6.03 6.59 -1.47
CA SER A 260 -6.52 5.61 -2.45
C SER A 260 -7.82 6.09 -3.13
N THR A 261 -8.93 5.36 -3.01
CA THR A 261 -10.26 5.79 -3.53
C THR A 261 -11.08 6.56 -2.49
N ALA A 262 -10.47 6.95 -1.38
CA ALA A 262 -11.12 7.53 -0.20
C ALA A 262 -12.25 6.63 0.36
N ASP A 263 -12.04 5.31 0.32
CA ASP A 263 -13.01 4.29 0.75
C ASP A 263 -14.38 4.43 0.06
N GLY A 264 -14.40 5.09 -1.09
CA GLY A 264 -15.62 5.37 -1.84
C GLY A 264 -16.63 6.25 -1.12
N ARG A 265 -16.24 7.00 -0.09
CA ARG A 265 -17.11 7.86 0.73
C ARG A 265 -17.58 9.07 -0.02
N THR A 266 -18.88 9.27 -0.06
CA THR A 266 -19.53 10.38 -0.79
C THR A 266 -19.05 11.75 -0.31
N THR A 267 -19.07 11.98 1.00
CA THR A 267 -18.67 13.28 1.57
C THR A 267 -17.18 13.58 1.35
N THR A 268 -16.31 12.61 1.56
CA THR A 268 -14.87 12.78 1.34
C THR A 268 -14.56 13.08 -0.13
N ARG A 269 -15.20 12.42 -1.08
CA ARG A 269 -15.08 12.73 -2.52
C ARG A 269 -15.50 14.15 -2.84
N ASN A 270 -16.62 14.61 -2.25
CA ASN A 270 -17.07 15.99 -2.42
C ASN A 270 -16.05 17.00 -1.87
N LEU A 271 -15.55 16.79 -0.64
CA LEU A 271 -14.53 17.63 0.02
C LEU A 271 -13.24 17.72 -0.79
N LEU A 272 -12.82 16.63 -1.42
CA LEU A 272 -11.61 16.55 -2.23
C LEU A 272 -11.79 17.12 -3.65
N GLY A 273 -12.97 17.59 -4.02
CA GLY A 273 -13.24 18.14 -5.35
C GLY A 273 -13.26 17.11 -6.46
N VAL A 274 -13.66 15.87 -6.15
CA VAL A 274 -13.81 14.79 -7.14
C VAL A 274 -15.09 15.02 -7.95
N ARG A 275 -14.91 15.35 -9.24
CA ARG A 275 -16.00 15.58 -10.18
C ARG A 275 -16.34 14.35 -11.01
N TYR A 276 -15.34 13.58 -11.43
CA TYR A 276 -15.54 12.42 -12.28
C TYR A 276 -15.03 11.15 -11.62
N ILE A 277 -15.85 10.09 -11.68
CA ILE A 277 -15.57 8.82 -11.03
C ILE A 277 -15.73 7.71 -12.06
N PHE A 278 -14.68 6.91 -12.25
CA PHE A 278 -14.71 5.78 -13.18
C PHE A 278 -15.19 4.51 -12.48
N GLU A 279 -16.12 3.80 -13.11
CA GLU A 279 -16.67 2.52 -12.66
C GLU A 279 -16.69 1.51 -13.80
N LEU A 280 -16.65 0.22 -13.47
CA LEU A 280 -16.86 -0.87 -14.40
C LEU A 280 -18.35 -0.93 -14.83
N ALA A 281 -18.60 -1.11 -16.12
CA ALA A 281 -19.96 -1.11 -16.63
C ALA A 281 -20.84 -2.25 -16.05
N ASP A 282 -20.25 -3.40 -15.73
CA ASP A 282 -20.95 -4.52 -15.09
C ASP A 282 -21.35 -4.29 -13.63
N ARG A 283 -20.86 -3.21 -13.02
CA ARG A 283 -21.18 -2.80 -11.65
C ARG A 283 -22.14 -1.62 -11.58
N TYR A 284 -22.59 -1.15 -12.73
CA TYR A 284 -23.55 -0.07 -12.80
C TYR A 284 -24.89 -0.47 -12.21
N ASP A 285 -25.29 0.25 -11.17
CA ASP A 285 -26.61 0.16 -10.58
C ASP A 285 -27.09 1.58 -10.21
N PRO A 286 -28.12 2.11 -10.89
CA PRO A 286 -28.60 3.48 -10.66
C PRO A 286 -29.09 3.69 -9.21
N LYS A 287 -29.52 2.62 -8.52
CA LYS A 287 -29.94 2.69 -7.13
C LYS A 287 -28.82 2.83 -6.12
N ASN A 288 -27.56 2.60 -6.54
CA ASN A 288 -26.37 2.76 -5.70
C ASN A 288 -25.64 4.08 -5.95
N ILE A 289 -26.25 5.00 -6.71
CA ILE A 289 -25.68 6.31 -7.03
C ILE A 289 -26.15 7.34 -6.00
N PRO A 290 -25.24 8.04 -5.29
CA PRO A 290 -25.62 9.06 -4.32
C PRO A 290 -26.36 10.25 -4.95
N VAL A 291 -27.12 10.97 -4.14
CA VAL A 291 -27.79 12.20 -4.56
C VAL A 291 -26.79 13.24 -5.07
N GLY A 292 -27.04 13.80 -6.25
CA GLY A 292 -26.15 14.75 -6.91
C GLY A 292 -25.06 14.09 -7.76
N TYR A 293 -25.16 12.78 -7.96
CA TYR A 293 -24.33 12.03 -8.91
C TYR A 293 -25.21 11.47 -10.02
N HIS A 294 -24.69 11.39 -11.22
CA HIS A 294 -25.35 10.75 -12.35
C HIS A 294 -24.34 10.10 -13.29
N ALA A 295 -24.75 9.10 -14.05
CA ALA A 295 -23.91 8.52 -15.08
C ALA A 295 -23.84 9.43 -16.32
N LEU A 296 -22.66 9.51 -16.95
CA LEU A 296 -22.50 10.19 -18.23
C LEU A 296 -23.34 9.47 -19.29
N LYS A 297 -24.11 10.22 -20.06
CA LYS A 297 -25.02 9.70 -21.07
C LYS A 297 -24.56 10.04 -22.48
N ASN A 298 -24.98 9.25 -23.45
CA ASN A 298 -24.94 9.57 -24.87
C ASN A 298 -26.04 10.55 -25.24
N ASN A 299 -26.04 11.00 -26.49
CA ASN A 299 -27.07 11.92 -27.02
C ASN A 299 -28.46 11.28 -27.05
N ASP A 300 -28.58 9.97 -27.08
CA ASP A 300 -29.80 9.18 -27.04
C ASP A 300 -30.36 8.99 -25.62
N GLY A 301 -29.69 9.52 -24.59
CA GLY A 301 -30.07 9.41 -23.19
C GLY A 301 -29.64 8.12 -22.47
N HIS A 302 -29.06 7.16 -23.19
CA HIS A 302 -28.50 5.95 -22.58
C HIS A 302 -27.17 6.20 -21.87
N VAL A 303 -26.85 5.39 -20.85
CA VAL A 303 -25.55 5.46 -20.18
C VAL A 303 -24.43 5.18 -21.14
N ARG A 304 -23.46 6.08 -21.22
CA ARG A 304 -22.32 5.94 -22.10
C ARG A 304 -21.33 4.91 -21.54
N ILE A 305 -21.11 3.83 -22.29
CA ILE A 305 -20.13 2.80 -21.98
C ILE A 305 -18.94 2.97 -22.94
N PHE A 306 -17.78 3.19 -22.37
CA PHE A 306 -16.51 3.23 -23.12
C PHE A 306 -15.98 1.80 -23.19
N LYS A 307 -15.66 1.35 -24.41
CA LYS A 307 -15.05 0.05 -24.66
C LYS A 307 -13.87 0.24 -25.57
N ASP A 308 -12.72 -0.22 -25.14
CA ASP A 308 -11.54 -0.33 -25.99
C ASP A 308 -11.20 -1.82 -26.16
N GLN A 309 -10.48 -2.17 -27.20
CA GLN A 309 -10.06 -3.55 -27.47
C GLN A 309 -9.28 -4.09 -26.25
N PRO A 310 -9.48 -5.35 -25.85
CA PRO A 310 -8.78 -5.92 -24.70
C PRO A 310 -7.28 -5.86 -24.91
N VAL A 311 -6.57 -5.34 -23.92
CA VAL A 311 -5.11 -5.38 -23.87
C VAL A 311 -4.69 -6.79 -23.46
N ALA A 312 -3.90 -7.45 -24.28
CA ALA A 312 -3.24 -8.68 -23.87
C ALA A 312 -2.41 -8.38 -22.61
N GLY A 313 -2.70 -9.07 -21.50
CA GLY A 313 -1.89 -8.97 -20.30
C GLY A 313 -2.55 -8.45 -19.03
N GLY A 314 -3.85 -8.63 -18.81
CA GLY A 314 -4.35 -8.68 -17.43
C GLY A 314 -5.47 -7.74 -17.01
N LEU A 315 -5.84 -6.73 -17.79
CA LEU A 315 -7.09 -6.00 -17.59
C LEU A 315 -8.04 -6.31 -18.75
N SER A 316 -8.59 -7.51 -18.76
CA SER A 316 -9.71 -7.83 -19.64
C SER A 316 -10.95 -7.09 -19.10
N ASN A 317 -11.12 -5.84 -19.51
CA ASN A 317 -12.33 -5.07 -19.27
C ASN A 317 -13.38 -5.50 -20.30
N LYS A 318 -13.86 -6.75 -20.17
CA LYS A 318 -14.91 -7.28 -21.06
C LYS A 318 -16.19 -6.47 -21.02
N THR A 319 -16.40 -5.70 -19.97
CA THR A 319 -17.64 -4.97 -19.72
C THR A 319 -17.56 -3.48 -20.07
N GLY A 320 -16.36 -2.91 -20.12
CA GLY A 320 -16.13 -1.50 -20.39
C GLY A 320 -16.17 -0.61 -19.15
N THR A 321 -15.91 0.68 -19.36
CA THR A 321 -15.87 1.72 -18.32
C THR A 321 -17.03 2.68 -18.49
N ILE A 322 -17.67 3.08 -17.38
CA ILE A 322 -18.62 4.18 -17.29
C ILE A 322 -18.05 5.30 -16.42
N VAL A 323 -18.60 6.51 -16.60
CA VAL A 323 -18.19 7.69 -15.84
C VAL A 323 -19.38 8.23 -15.07
N PHE A 324 -19.23 8.37 -13.75
CA PHE A 324 -20.17 9.17 -12.96
C PHE A 324 -19.70 10.62 -12.88
N VAL A 325 -20.63 11.53 -13.05
CA VAL A 325 -20.45 12.96 -12.83
C VAL A 325 -21.02 13.30 -11.45
N ASN A 326 -20.25 14.03 -10.67
CA ASN A 326 -20.60 14.47 -9.33
C ASN A 326 -20.85 15.98 -9.33
N ASP A 327 -22.11 16.41 -9.21
CA ASP A 327 -22.50 17.81 -9.14
C ASP A 327 -22.28 18.43 -7.76
N ASN A 328 -22.02 17.60 -6.75
CA ASN A 328 -21.74 18.01 -5.38
C ASN A 328 -20.25 18.25 -5.09
N PHE A 329 -19.36 18.14 -6.09
CA PHE A 329 -17.93 18.37 -5.89
C PHE A 329 -17.67 19.80 -5.41
N LEU A 330 -16.78 19.96 -4.44
CA LEU A 330 -16.42 21.28 -3.93
C LEU A 330 -15.25 21.89 -4.72
N PRO A 331 -15.22 23.23 -4.84
CA PRO A 331 -14.13 23.90 -5.53
C PRO A 331 -12.80 23.71 -4.79
N LEU A 332 -11.68 23.76 -5.54
CA LEU A 332 -10.34 23.62 -4.99
C LEU A 332 -10.06 24.61 -3.86
N VAL A 333 -10.60 25.82 -3.96
CA VAL A 333 -10.49 26.90 -2.99
C VAL A 333 -11.86 27.55 -2.82
N SER A 334 -12.28 27.73 -1.56
CA SER A 334 -13.53 28.41 -1.19
C SER A 334 -13.38 29.19 0.09
N THR A 335 -14.36 30.05 0.40
CA THR A 335 -14.44 30.78 1.66
C THR A 335 -15.69 30.42 2.44
N GLN A 336 -15.59 30.37 3.77
CA GLN A 336 -16.70 30.11 4.66
C GLN A 336 -16.64 31.09 5.88
N ASN A 337 -17.78 31.62 6.28
CA ASN A 337 -17.90 32.64 7.34
C ASN A 337 -18.06 32.07 8.76
N ALA A 338 -17.88 30.78 8.92
CA ALA A 338 -17.93 30.10 10.21
C ALA A 338 -16.73 29.15 10.35
N GLN A 339 -16.43 28.73 11.58
CA GLN A 339 -15.38 27.77 11.90
C GLN A 339 -15.80 26.84 13.05
N ILE A 340 -15.22 25.65 13.09
CA ILE A 340 -15.32 24.66 14.18
C ILE A 340 -13.93 24.48 14.79
N SER A 341 -13.83 24.55 16.12
CA SER A 341 -12.54 24.30 16.78
C SER A 341 -12.14 22.82 16.73
N ALA A 342 -10.86 22.56 16.58
CA ALA A 342 -10.32 21.19 16.54
C ALA A 342 -10.69 20.39 17.80
N ALA A 343 -10.73 21.01 18.98
CA ALA A 343 -11.12 20.34 20.23
C ALA A 343 -12.56 19.77 20.17
N LYS A 344 -13.51 20.50 19.57
CA LYS A 344 -14.89 20.04 19.40
C LYS A 344 -14.98 18.96 18.33
N TYR A 345 -14.25 19.12 17.25
CA TYR A 345 -14.16 18.15 16.15
C TYR A 345 -13.61 16.81 16.62
N GLN A 346 -12.59 16.76 17.47
CA GLN A 346 -11.99 15.52 17.94
C GLN A 346 -12.97 14.61 18.73
N ARG A 347 -14.01 15.21 19.35
CA ARG A 347 -15.04 14.47 20.09
C ARG A 347 -16.07 13.75 19.21
N LEU A 348 -16.07 14.00 17.91
CA LEU A 348 -16.97 13.36 16.96
C LEU A 348 -16.48 11.96 16.60
N ASN A 349 -17.42 11.07 16.21
CA ASN A 349 -17.08 9.85 15.50
C ASN A 349 -16.56 10.21 14.08
N ALA A 350 -15.93 9.26 13.40
CA ALA A 350 -15.27 9.56 12.13
C ALA A 350 -16.27 9.92 11.00
N VAL A 351 -17.49 9.41 11.03
CA VAL A 351 -18.53 9.75 10.05
C VAL A 351 -19.04 11.18 10.25
N ASP A 352 -19.30 11.57 11.50
CA ASP A 352 -19.67 12.94 11.83
C ASP A 352 -18.52 13.95 11.58
N LYS A 353 -17.26 13.52 11.67
CA LYS A 353 -16.08 14.33 11.32
C LYS A 353 -16.10 14.79 9.86
N GLU A 354 -16.44 13.91 8.93
CA GLU A 354 -16.60 14.29 7.51
C GLU A 354 -17.71 15.32 7.32
N GLN A 355 -18.85 15.11 7.98
CA GLN A 355 -20.01 15.99 7.89
C GLN A 355 -19.73 17.38 8.51
N ALA A 356 -18.94 17.42 9.58
CA ALA A 356 -18.54 18.66 10.22
C ALA A 356 -17.72 19.56 9.29
N MET A 357 -16.86 19.00 8.44
CA MET A 357 -16.08 19.76 7.45
C MET A 357 -16.93 20.39 6.35
N ILE A 358 -18.10 19.78 6.04
CA ILE A 358 -19.09 20.39 5.14
C ILE A 358 -19.84 21.52 5.85
N GLN A 359 -20.05 21.40 7.15
CA GLN A 359 -20.75 22.43 7.94
C GLN A 359 -19.91 23.72 8.08
N ALA A 360 -18.65 23.57 8.46
CA ALA A 360 -17.70 24.68 8.59
C ALA A 360 -16.25 24.13 8.66
N PRO A 361 -15.26 24.93 8.24
CA PRO A 361 -13.86 24.58 8.35
C PRO A 361 -13.43 24.24 9.78
N ILE A 362 -12.61 23.22 9.92
CA ILE A 362 -11.99 22.88 11.19
C ILE A 362 -10.69 23.68 11.32
N THR A 363 -10.53 24.40 12.43
CA THR A 363 -9.35 25.23 12.69
C THR A 363 -8.69 24.81 14.01
N ASP A 364 -7.36 24.64 13.98
CA ASP A 364 -6.59 24.33 15.19
C ASP A 364 -6.53 25.54 16.12
N LYS A 365 -6.25 26.70 15.54
CA LYS A 365 -6.30 27.99 16.22
C LYS A 365 -7.50 28.79 15.70
N PRO A 366 -8.36 29.32 16.60
CA PRO A 366 -9.49 30.14 16.18
C PRO A 366 -9.05 31.34 15.36
N ILE A 367 -9.71 31.60 14.24
CA ILE A 367 -9.50 32.79 13.43
C ILE A 367 -10.34 33.90 13.98
N THR A 368 -9.68 34.97 14.42
CA THR A 368 -10.34 36.16 15.00
C THR A 368 -11.28 36.83 14.00
N GLY A 369 -12.51 37.12 14.43
CA GLY A 369 -13.57 37.72 13.60
C GLY A 369 -14.39 36.74 12.81
N VAL A 370 -14.12 35.43 12.86
CA VAL A 370 -14.91 34.37 12.24
C VAL A 370 -15.80 33.68 13.28
N LYS A 371 -17.09 33.53 13.00
CA LYS A 371 -18.08 32.92 13.90
C LYS A 371 -17.71 31.46 14.23
N GLN A 372 -17.64 31.13 15.52
CA GLN A 372 -17.51 29.75 15.97
C GLN A 372 -18.87 29.06 16.02
N VAL A 373 -18.95 27.85 15.48
CA VAL A 373 -20.17 27.02 15.49
C VAL A 373 -19.92 25.67 16.16
N GLN A 374 -21.01 25.06 16.63
CA GLN A 374 -20.96 23.70 17.18
C GLN A 374 -21.07 22.68 16.04
N PRO A 375 -20.23 21.64 16.02
CA PRO A 375 -20.40 20.57 15.06
C PRO A 375 -21.68 19.77 15.38
N GLN A 376 -22.37 19.33 14.36
CA GLN A 376 -23.59 18.56 14.51
C GLN A 376 -23.30 17.08 14.33
N LYS A 377 -23.97 16.25 15.15
CA LYS A 377 -24.02 14.82 14.98
C LYS A 377 -25.13 14.50 13.97
N ILE A 378 -24.76 13.99 12.81
CA ILE A 378 -25.66 13.71 11.68
C ILE A 378 -25.83 12.21 11.45
N ALA A 379 -24.81 11.43 11.76
CA ALA A 379 -24.85 9.98 11.64
C ALA A 379 -25.90 9.39 12.61
N THR A 380 -26.86 8.66 12.05
CA THR A 380 -27.91 7.97 12.82
C THR A 380 -27.47 6.54 13.09
N THR A 381 -27.57 6.08 14.33
CA THR A 381 -27.31 4.69 14.68
C THR A 381 -28.41 3.80 14.08
N VAL A 382 -28.00 2.71 13.45
CA VAL A 382 -28.89 1.68 12.87
C VAL A 382 -28.96 0.51 13.85
N PRO A 383 -30.11 0.24 14.48
CA PRO A 383 -30.29 -0.93 15.33
C PRO A 383 -30.24 -2.22 14.51
N TYR A 384 -29.75 -3.30 15.10
CA TYR A 384 -29.66 -4.60 14.47
C TYR A 384 -29.65 -5.73 15.49
N THR A 385 -30.03 -6.94 15.06
CA THR A 385 -29.85 -8.20 15.78
C THR A 385 -28.79 -9.05 15.09
N VAL A 386 -28.10 -9.91 15.85
CA VAL A 386 -26.99 -10.76 15.31
C VAL A 386 -27.50 -12.19 15.11
N LYS A 387 -27.26 -12.74 13.92
CA LYS A 387 -27.43 -14.17 13.62
C LYS A 387 -26.10 -14.78 13.20
N VAL A 388 -25.65 -15.79 13.94
CA VAL A 388 -24.40 -16.50 13.67
C VAL A 388 -24.69 -17.71 12.78
N ARG A 389 -23.87 -17.89 11.71
CA ARG A 389 -23.97 -19.02 10.79
C ARG A 389 -22.62 -19.68 10.56
N ASN A 390 -22.60 -20.99 10.40
CA ASN A 390 -21.45 -21.70 9.84
C ASN A 390 -21.59 -21.74 8.31
N VAL A 391 -20.54 -21.37 7.58
CA VAL A 391 -20.51 -21.38 6.10
C VAL A 391 -20.14 -22.76 5.56
N THR A 392 -19.54 -23.60 6.39
CA THR A 392 -19.03 -24.92 6.01
C THR A 392 -20.01 -26.07 6.29
N ASP A 393 -21.33 -25.80 6.39
CA ASP A 393 -22.37 -26.86 6.36
C ASP A 393 -22.37 -27.63 5.02
N ARG A 394 -21.19 -28.11 4.62
CA ARG A 394 -21.11 -29.18 3.63
C ARG A 394 -21.63 -30.45 4.31
N PRO A 395 -22.57 -31.17 3.68
CA PRO A 395 -22.98 -32.45 4.17
C PRO A 395 -21.71 -33.31 4.28
N VAL A 396 -21.37 -33.68 5.50
CA VAL A 396 -20.23 -34.57 5.75
C VAL A 396 -20.69 -35.96 5.34
N ASN A 397 -20.32 -36.39 4.15
CA ASN A 397 -20.64 -37.70 3.60
C ASN A 397 -19.88 -38.85 4.31
N SER A 398 -19.20 -38.57 5.44
CA SER A 398 -18.49 -39.64 6.14
C SER A 398 -19.25 -40.03 7.41
N SER A 399 -19.58 -41.31 7.50
CA SER A 399 -20.19 -41.97 8.65
C SER A 399 -19.21 -42.17 9.82
N SER A 400 -18.01 -41.61 9.78
CA SER A 400 -17.01 -41.81 10.82
C SER A 400 -17.40 -41.09 12.12
N ARG A 401 -17.18 -41.75 13.28
CA ARG A 401 -17.39 -41.18 14.62
C ARG A 401 -16.70 -39.81 14.78
N LEU A 402 -15.54 -39.65 14.18
CA LEU A 402 -14.75 -38.40 14.22
C LEU A 402 -15.47 -37.27 13.52
N SER A 403 -16.03 -37.50 12.32
CA SER A 403 -16.80 -36.52 11.57
C SER A 403 -18.06 -36.08 12.32
N GLN A 404 -18.78 -37.03 12.92
CA GLN A 404 -19.98 -36.73 13.73
C GLN A 404 -19.61 -35.89 14.94
N LYS A 405 -18.50 -36.19 15.64
CA LYS A 405 -17.99 -35.40 16.77
C LYS A 405 -17.63 -33.98 16.35
N LEU A 406 -17.01 -33.77 15.20
CA LEU A 406 -16.64 -32.47 14.68
C LEU A 406 -17.89 -31.62 14.32
N VAL A 407 -18.90 -32.23 13.69
CA VAL A 407 -20.19 -31.57 13.40
C VAL A 407 -20.88 -31.12 14.69
N THR A 408 -20.94 -31.99 15.71
CA THR A 408 -21.54 -31.66 17.03
C THR A 408 -20.77 -30.51 17.69
N THR A 409 -19.44 -30.56 17.64
CA THR A 409 -18.57 -29.49 18.17
C THR A 409 -18.83 -28.17 17.48
N ASN A 410 -18.90 -28.14 16.13
CA ASN A 410 -19.20 -26.93 15.38
C ASN A 410 -20.57 -26.36 15.70
N LYS A 411 -21.61 -27.19 15.84
CA LYS A 411 -22.96 -26.74 16.27
C LYS A 411 -22.89 -26.08 17.64
N LYS A 412 -22.14 -26.65 18.59
CA LYS A 412 -21.95 -26.06 19.92
C LYS A 412 -21.25 -24.72 19.83
N ILE A 413 -20.15 -24.61 19.07
CA ILE A 413 -19.42 -23.34 18.86
C ILE A 413 -20.34 -22.25 18.29
N VAL A 414 -21.19 -22.57 17.30
CA VAL A 414 -22.17 -21.65 16.74
C VAL A 414 -23.18 -21.18 17.79
N ASN A 415 -23.73 -22.10 18.58
CA ASN A 415 -24.74 -21.77 19.61
C ASN A 415 -24.15 -20.94 20.76
N ASP A 416 -22.96 -21.30 21.24
CA ASP A 416 -22.25 -20.56 22.29
C ASP A 416 -21.93 -19.13 21.81
N ASN A 417 -21.50 -18.99 20.56
CA ASN A 417 -21.16 -17.71 19.99
C ASN A 417 -22.43 -16.88 19.63
N GLN A 418 -23.55 -17.53 19.25
CA GLN A 418 -24.84 -16.86 19.11
C GLN A 418 -25.30 -16.26 20.46
N THR A 419 -25.13 -16.99 21.55
CA THR A 419 -25.47 -16.52 22.89
C THR A 419 -24.58 -15.34 23.31
N THR A 420 -23.28 -15.43 23.07
CA THR A 420 -22.31 -14.35 23.37
C THR A 420 -22.64 -13.06 22.61
N ASN A 421 -23.14 -13.16 21.38
CA ASN A 421 -23.46 -12.02 20.53
C ASN A 421 -24.95 -11.64 20.53
N LYS A 422 -25.74 -12.08 21.51
CA LYS A 422 -27.18 -11.85 21.56
C LYS A 422 -27.54 -10.35 21.57
N ASP A 423 -26.80 -9.57 22.36
CA ASP A 423 -27.07 -8.14 22.58
C ASP A 423 -26.18 -7.22 21.69
N GLY A 424 -25.50 -7.79 20.72
CA GLY A 424 -24.60 -7.10 19.81
C GLY A 424 -23.41 -7.94 19.41
N LEU A 425 -22.60 -7.45 18.48
CA LEU A 425 -21.42 -8.17 18.02
C LEU A 425 -20.23 -7.90 18.94
N HIS A 426 -19.85 -8.90 19.76
CA HIS A 426 -18.77 -8.81 20.73
C HIS A 426 -17.59 -9.75 20.43
N GLN A 427 -17.85 -10.83 19.71
CA GLN A 427 -16.86 -11.86 19.47
C GLN A 427 -17.05 -12.52 18.12
N LEU A 428 -15.95 -12.68 17.39
CA LEU A 428 -15.89 -13.45 16.15
C LEU A 428 -14.98 -14.65 16.38
N VAL A 429 -15.45 -15.87 16.07
CA VAL A 429 -14.68 -17.10 16.28
C VAL A 429 -14.63 -17.94 15.01
N SER A 430 -13.62 -18.80 14.93
CA SER A 430 -13.54 -19.87 13.94
C SER A 430 -14.16 -21.15 14.45
N ASP A 431 -14.59 -22.04 13.55
CA ASP A 431 -15.02 -23.38 13.91
C ASP A 431 -13.83 -24.26 14.34
N CYS A 432 -14.09 -25.50 14.70
CA CYS A 432 -13.03 -26.42 15.16
C CYS A 432 -12.03 -26.83 14.08
N GLN A 433 -12.26 -26.43 12.83
CA GLN A 433 -11.37 -26.62 11.68
C GLN A 433 -10.58 -25.35 11.34
N GLY A 434 -10.83 -24.25 12.04
CA GLY A 434 -10.25 -22.94 11.76
C GLY A 434 -10.97 -22.18 10.63
N HIS A 435 -12.14 -22.63 10.16
CA HIS A 435 -12.96 -21.89 9.22
C HIS A 435 -13.75 -20.81 9.98
N GLN A 436 -13.97 -19.67 9.32
CA GLN A 436 -14.65 -18.55 9.95
C GLN A 436 -16.15 -18.76 10.00
N LEU A 437 -16.76 -18.36 11.12
CA LEU A 437 -18.20 -18.17 11.17
C LEU A 437 -18.60 -16.90 10.44
N THR A 438 -19.84 -16.83 10.02
CA THR A 438 -20.46 -15.67 9.38
C THR A 438 -21.45 -15.05 10.35
N TYR A 439 -21.37 -13.73 10.50
CA TYR A 439 -22.22 -12.93 11.39
C TYR A 439 -23.10 -12.03 10.57
N ASP A 440 -24.40 -12.32 10.54
CA ASP A 440 -25.40 -11.49 9.87
C ASP A 440 -26.00 -10.50 10.86
N LEU A 441 -25.74 -9.23 10.66
CA LEU A 441 -26.40 -8.14 11.36
C LEU A 441 -27.71 -7.85 10.62
N ILE A 442 -28.82 -8.29 11.19
CA ILE A 442 -30.17 -8.10 10.63
C ILE A 442 -30.66 -6.73 11.07
N LEU A 443 -30.89 -5.83 10.11
CA LEU A 443 -31.24 -4.44 10.38
C LEU A 443 -32.71 -4.32 10.79
N ASP A 444 -32.94 -3.56 11.85
CA ASP A 444 -34.28 -3.18 12.25
C ASP A 444 -34.80 -2.07 11.32
N HIS A 445 -36.07 -2.18 10.92
CA HIS A 445 -36.72 -1.22 10.02
C HIS A 445 -35.88 -0.88 8.78
N PRO A 446 -35.50 -1.86 7.93
CA PRO A 446 -34.57 -1.66 6.82
C PRO A 446 -35.06 -0.60 5.79
N GLU A 447 -36.34 -0.29 5.72
CA GLU A 447 -36.91 0.75 4.90
C GLU A 447 -36.44 2.17 5.29
N LYS A 448 -36.16 2.42 6.57
CA LYS A 448 -35.64 3.71 7.08
C LYS A 448 -34.22 4.00 6.62
N TRP A 449 -33.48 2.97 6.17
CA TRP A 449 -32.04 3.04 5.79
C TRP A 449 -31.85 3.09 4.28
N GLN A 450 -32.93 3.10 3.48
CA GLN A 450 -32.86 3.41 2.06
C GLN A 450 -32.42 4.87 1.83
N ASN A 451 -31.79 5.13 0.69
CA ASN A 451 -31.27 6.45 0.31
C ASN A 451 -30.23 7.03 1.31
N LYS A 452 -29.53 6.17 2.02
CA LYS A 452 -28.46 6.53 2.96
C LYS A 452 -27.18 5.75 2.65
N GLU A 453 -26.06 6.31 3.02
CA GLU A 453 -24.78 5.62 3.04
C GLU A 453 -24.61 4.95 4.41
N LEU A 454 -24.27 3.66 4.41
CA LEU A 454 -24.08 2.87 5.64
C LEU A 454 -22.61 2.73 5.97
N TYR A 455 -22.33 2.71 7.27
CA TYR A 455 -20.98 2.54 7.82
C TYR A 455 -21.03 1.55 8.98
N LEU A 456 -20.08 0.61 9.01
CA LEU A 456 -19.85 -0.25 10.16
C LEU A 456 -18.59 0.24 10.88
N GLU A 457 -18.75 0.73 12.09
CA GLU A 457 -17.65 1.07 13.00
C GLU A 457 -17.39 -0.11 13.94
N VAL A 458 -16.16 -0.56 14.01
CA VAL A 458 -15.68 -1.60 14.94
C VAL A 458 -14.54 -1.02 15.76
N SER A 459 -14.59 -1.17 17.08
CA SER A 459 -13.57 -0.62 17.96
C SER A 459 -13.24 -1.55 19.13
N GLY A 460 -12.03 -1.40 19.69
CA GLY A 460 -11.54 -2.21 20.79
C GLY A 460 -11.31 -3.67 20.39
N MET A 461 -10.79 -3.89 19.18
CA MET A 461 -10.48 -5.22 18.68
C MET A 461 -9.24 -5.80 19.37
N THR A 462 -9.37 -7.02 19.88
CA THR A 462 -8.28 -7.79 20.48
C THR A 462 -8.22 -9.17 19.85
N MET A 463 -7.11 -9.43 19.20
CA MET A 463 -6.83 -10.71 18.55
C MET A 463 -6.40 -11.75 19.60
N VAL A 464 -7.02 -12.92 19.60
CA VAL A 464 -6.58 -14.08 20.37
C VAL A 464 -5.67 -14.92 19.48
N LYS A 465 -4.42 -15.09 19.92
CA LYS A 465 -3.45 -15.91 19.19
C LYS A 465 -3.77 -17.39 19.38
N PRO A 466 -3.64 -18.22 18.32
CA PRO A 466 -3.84 -19.64 18.45
C PRO A 466 -2.74 -20.26 19.36
N THR A 467 -3.10 -21.27 20.13
CA THR A 467 -2.13 -22.12 20.82
C THR A 467 -1.57 -23.18 19.84
N LEU A 468 -0.40 -23.73 20.15
CA LEU A 468 0.18 -24.83 19.37
C LEU A 468 -0.81 -26.00 19.22
N ASN A 469 -1.49 -26.35 20.32
CA ASN A 469 -2.47 -27.43 20.32
C ASN A 469 -3.65 -27.12 19.38
N GLN A 470 -4.20 -25.90 19.42
CA GLN A 470 -5.27 -25.48 18.50
C GLN A 470 -4.80 -25.54 17.03
N PHE A 471 -3.58 -25.07 16.74
CA PHE A 471 -3.01 -25.15 15.40
C PHE A 471 -2.91 -26.58 14.88
N LEU A 472 -2.38 -27.51 15.69
CA LEU A 472 -2.26 -28.91 15.35
C LEU A 472 -3.62 -29.60 15.20
N GLN A 473 -4.59 -29.30 16.10
CA GLN A 473 -5.95 -29.83 16.02
C GLN A 473 -6.69 -29.37 14.78
N ASN A 474 -6.59 -28.10 14.41
CA ASN A 474 -7.20 -27.55 13.21
C ASN A 474 -6.64 -28.22 11.95
N ASN A 475 -5.32 -28.41 11.89
CA ASN A 475 -4.68 -29.10 10.76
C ASN A 475 -5.10 -30.58 10.66
N ALA A 476 -5.20 -31.28 11.79
CA ALA A 476 -5.66 -32.66 11.84
C ALA A 476 -7.14 -32.76 11.41
N ALA A 477 -8.00 -31.86 11.88
CA ALA A 477 -9.40 -31.81 11.49
C ALA A 477 -9.56 -31.56 9.98
N ASN A 478 -8.81 -30.61 9.42
CA ASN A 478 -8.81 -30.32 8.00
C ASN A 478 -8.34 -31.51 7.15
N ALA A 479 -7.34 -32.26 7.61
CA ALA A 479 -6.88 -33.47 6.91
C ALA A 479 -7.96 -34.55 6.85
N VAL A 480 -8.71 -34.76 7.94
CA VAL A 480 -9.84 -35.72 8.01
C VAL A 480 -10.94 -35.35 7.01
N PHE A 481 -11.35 -34.08 6.96
CA PHE A 481 -12.40 -33.61 6.04
C PHE A 481 -11.96 -33.62 4.58
N ALA A 482 -10.64 -33.46 4.31
CA ALA A 482 -10.08 -33.51 2.96
C ALA A 482 -9.75 -34.94 2.48
N ASN A 483 -10.08 -35.97 3.26
CA ASN A 483 -9.68 -37.38 3.01
C ASN A 483 -8.17 -37.52 2.71
N ARG A 484 -7.33 -36.71 3.35
CA ARG A 484 -5.87 -36.78 3.20
C ARG A 484 -5.28 -37.80 4.19
N PRO A 485 -4.33 -38.64 3.76
CA PRO A 485 -3.69 -39.56 4.68
C PRO A 485 -2.90 -38.78 5.74
N ASN A 486 -3.17 -39.07 7.01
CA ASN A 486 -2.46 -38.52 8.16
C ASN A 486 -1.16 -39.32 8.41
N THR A 487 -0.23 -39.23 7.47
CA THR A 487 1.06 -39.95 7.52
C THR A 487 1.98 -39.32 8.58
N THR A 488 2.95 -40.09 9.07
CA THR A 488 4.00 -39.62 9.99
C THR A 488 4.76 -38.42 9.39
N LEU A 489 5.02 -38.43 8.08
CA LEU A 489 5.64 -37.32 7.37
C LEU A 489 4.78 -36.05 7.40
N ALA A 490 3.46 -36.18 7.22
CA ALA A 490 2.53 -35.03 7.30
C ALA A 490 2.51 -34.44 8.74
N LYS A 491 2.58 -35.27 9.77
CA LYS A 491 2.68 -34.82 11.18
C LYS A 491 3.99 -34.10 11.46
N ILE A 492 5.11 -34.58 10.95
CA ILE A 492 6.43 -33.95 11.04
C ILE A 492 6.41 -32.58 10.36
N GLN A 493 5.82 -32.50 9.16
CA GLN A 493 5.69 -31.24 8.42
C GLN A 493 4.80 -30.23 9.18
N GLN A 494 3.68 -30.68 9.75
CA GLN A 494 2.80 -29.84 10.56
C GLN A 494 3.49 -29.35 11.82
N PHE A 495 4.18 -30.23 12.55
CA PHE A 495 4.96 -29.86 13.73
C PHE A 495 6.06 -28.84 13.39
N ARG A 496 6.72 -29.04 12.27
CA ARG A 496 7.73 -28.13 11.76
C ARG A 496 7.17 -26.77 11.37
N GLN A 497 6.01 -26.71 10.71
CA GLN A 497 5.28 -25.47 10.47
C GLN A 497 4.91 -24.76 11.78
N ALA A 498 4.60 -25.53 12.81
CA ALA A 498 4.30 -25.03 14.13
C ALA A 498 5.52 -24.44 14.87
N LEU A 499 6.73 -24.83 14.53
CA LEU A 499 7.96 -24.22 15.05
C LEU A 499 8.28 -22.88 14.40
N HIS A 500 7.73 -22.58 13.24
CA HIS A 500 7.83 -21.25 12.64
C HIS A 500 6.85 -20.30 13.33
N THR A 501 7.36 -19.19 13.85
CA THR A 501 6.57 -18.20 14.62
C THR A 501 5.58 -17.39 13.76
N ASP A 502 5.62 -17.49 12.44
CA ASP A 502 4.81 -16.68 11.51
C ASP A 502 3.30 -16.89 11.70
N TRP A 503 2.84 -18.09 12.05
CA TRP A 503 1.42 -18.36 12.31
C TRP A 503 0.90 -17.71 13.61
N GLN A 504 1.77 -17.50 14.61
CA GLN A 504 1.42 -16.80 15.86
C GLN A 504 1.42 -15.28 15.69
N LEU A 505 2.17 -14.79 14.70
CA LEU A 505 2.35 -13.36 14.42
C LEU A 505 1.51 -12.91 13.24
N SER A 506 0.56 -13.73 12.78
CA SER A 506 -0.35 -13.35 11.69
C SER A 506 -1.18 -12.12 12.09
N GLY A 507 -1.48 -11.29 11.09
CA GLY A 507 -2.52 -10.27 11.24
C GLY A 507 -3.91 -10.90 11.18
N TYR A 508 -4.94 -10.06 11.08
CA TYR A 508 -6.30 -10.52 10.82
C TYR A 508 -6.96 -9.70 9.72
N TYR A 509 -7.93 -10.30 9.10
CA TYR A 509 -8.74 -9.69 8.06
C TYR A 509 -10.19 -9.61 8.56
N LEU A 510 -10.79 -8.43 8.47
CA LEU A 510 -12.19 -8.17 8.82
C LEU A 510 -12.90 -7.63 7.58
N SER A 511 -14.03 -8.21 7.21
CA SER A 511 -14.85 -7.72 6.12
C SER A 511 -16.30 -7.53 6.54
N ALA A 512 -16.94 -6.54 5.96
CA ALA A 512 -18.38 -6.35 6.05
C ALA A 512 -18.97 -6.17 4.66
N SER A 513 -20.14 -6.76 4.41
CA SER A 513 -20.78 -6.72 3.11
C SER A 513 -22.30 -6.60 3.23
N THR A 514 -22.87 -5.90 2.28
CA THR A 514 -24.29 -5.98 1.93
C THR A 514 -24.45 -6.73 0.60
N ALA A 515 -25.64 -6.94 0.11
CA ALA A 515 -25.86 -7.50 -1.22
C ALA A 515 -25.23 -6.67 -2.35
N TYR A 516 -24.94 -5.38 -2.11
CA TYR A 516 -24.54 -4.42 -3.15
C TYR A 516 -23.12 -3.92 -3.01
N ARG A 517 -22.52 -4.04 -1.84
CA ARG A 517 -21.16 -3.58 -1.57
C ARG A 517 -20.50 -4.37 -0.46
N SER A 518 -19.22 -4.62 -0.64
CA SER A 518 -18.33 -5.15 0.40
C SER A 518 -17.19 -4.17 0.68
N ASN A 519 -16.72 -4.18 1.92
CA ASN A 519 -15.53 -3.46 2.35
C ASN A 519 -14.76 -4.29 3.35
N ASN A 520 -13.46 -4.03 3.48
CA ASN A 520 -12.59 -4.83 4.31
C ASN A 520 -11.48 -4.01 4.97
N PHE A 521 -10.94 -4.57 6.03
CA PHE A 521 -9.77 -4.09 6.74
C PHE A 521 -8.80 -5.24 6.97
N SER A 522 -7.53 -5.01 6.73
CA SER A 522 -6.45 -5.94 7.04
C SER A 522 -5.54 -5.35 8.12
N GLN A 523 -5.53 -5.95 9.29
CA GLN A 523 -4.51 -5.69 10.30
C GLN A 523 -3.25 -6.46 9.90
N GLN A 524 -2.22 -5.73 9.53
CA GLN A 524 -0.94 -6.35 9.16
C GLN A 524 -0.30 -7.05 10.34
N SER A 525 0.47 -8.10 10.04
CA SER A 525 1.28 -8.80 11.04
C SER A 525 2.36 -7.87 11.62
N PRO A 526 2.73 -8.02 12.90
CA PRO A 526 3.88 -7.33 13.49
C PRO A 526 5.20 -7.57 12.75
N THR A 527 5.31 -8.65 11.99
CA THR A 527 6.48 -8.94 11.14
C THR A 527 6.53 -8.07 9.88
N ASN A 528 5.43 -7.43 9.50
CA ASN A 528 5.41 -6.45 8.42
C ASN A 528 5.83 -5.07 8.93
N LEU A 529 7.12 -4.89 9.17
CA LEU A 529 7.68 -3.67 9.75
C LEU A 529 7.42 -2.41 8.91
N SER A 530 7.12 -2.56 7.63
CA SER A 530 6.82 -1.43 6.74
C SER A 530 5.43 -0.84 6.95
N ASN A 531 4.44 -1.69 7.23
CA ASN A 531 3.03 -1.30 7.23
C ASN A 531 2.30 -1.66 8.54
N TYR A 532 3.04 -2.18 9.53
CA TYR A 532 2.43 -2.51 10.81
C TYR A 532 2.01 -1.27 11.58
N SER A 533 0.72 -1.14 11.81
CA SER A 533 0.15 -0.17 12.75
C SER A 533 -1.10 -0.77 13.38
N ILE A 534 -1.19 -0.69 14.72
CA ILE A 534 -2.38 -1.15 15.43
C ILE A 534 -3.48 -0.11 15.27
N ARG A 535 -4.57 -0.50 14.63
CA ARG A 535 -5.76 0.35 14.52
C ARG A 535 -6.80 -0.07 15.57
N LYS A 536 -7.02 0.81 16.54
CA LYS A 536 -7.99 0.57 17.62
C LYS A 536 -9.45 0.75 17.16
N ARG A 537 -9.66 1.46 16.05
CA ARG A 537 -10.97 1.75 15.47
C ARG A 537 -10.91 1.58 13.96
N VAL A 538 -11.88 0.90 13.41
CA VAL A 538 -12.03 0.59 11.99
C VAL A 538 -13.42 1.03 11.55
N ILE A 539 -13.54 1.68 10.40
CA ILE A 539 -14.81 2.11 9.82
C ILE A 539 -14.89 1.60 8.39
N LEU A 540 -15.81 0.70 8.13
CA LEU A 540 -16.05 0.13 6.83
C LEU A 540 -17.25 0.83 6.17
N ASN A 541 -17.01 1.52 5.06
CA ASN A 541 -18.07 2.13 4.27
C ASN A 541 -18.79 1.07 3.43
N LEU A 542 -20.08 0.87 3.67
CA LEU A 542 -20.95 -0.08 2.97
C LEU A 542 -21.75 0.58 1.83
N GLY A 543 -21.40 1.82 1.48
CA GLY A 543 -21.91 2.57 0.35
C GLY A 543 -23.34 3.11 0.53
N TYR A 544 -23.66 4.03 -0.38
CA TYR A 544 -25.00 4.54 -0.57
C TYR A 544 -25.84 3.53 -1.36
N SER A 545 -27.11 3.38 -0.99
CA SER A 545 -28.06 2.62 -1.79
C SER A 545 -29.51 3.07 -1.51
N SER A 546 -30.33 3.09 -2.56
CA SER A 546 -31.79 3.18 -2.46
C SER A 546 -32.45 1.80 -2.44
N HIS A 547 -31.72 0.72 -2.58
CA HIS A 547 -32.20 -0.63 -2.35
C HIS A 547 -32.52 -0.87 -0.87
N LEU A 548 -33.46 -1.78 -0.63
CA LEU A 548 -33.75 -2.29 0.70
C LEU A 548 -32.60 -3.22 1.16
N ARG A 549 -31.81 -2.78 2.12
CA ARG A 549 -30.72 -3.57 2.72
C ARG A 549 -31.18 -4.13 4.04
N ARG A 550 -31.36 -5.43 4.12
CA ARG A 550 -31.85 -6.13 5.32
C ARG A 550 -30.75 -6.65 6.21
N ILE A 551 -29.59 -6.96 5.63
CA ILE A 551 -28.51 -7.67 6.30
C ILE A 551 -27.18 -7.02 5.96
N VAL A 552 -26.33 -6.88 6.98
CA VAL A 552 -24.88 -6.63 6.86
C VAL A 552 -24.17 -7.87 7.35
N THR A 553 -23.47 -8.55 6.47
CA THR A 553 -22.71 -9.76 6.80
C THR A 553 -21.29 -9.40 7.17
N VAL A 554 -20.83 -9.80 8.36
CA VAL A 554 -19.48 -9.62 8.88
C VAL A 554 -18.73 -10.94 8.85
N ARG A 555 -17.47 -10.92 8.37
CA ARG A 555 -16.54 -12.06 8.35
C ARG A 555 -15.16 -11.62 8.78
N PHE A 556 -14.39 -12.56 9.27
CA PHE A 556 -13.00 -12.33 9.64
C PHE A 556 -12.14 -13.54 9.23
N SER A 557 -10.82 -13.41 9.27
CA SER A 557 -9.91 -14.53 8.94
C SER A 557 -8.54 -14.39 9.60
N GLN A 558 -7.74 -15.43 9.50
CA GLN A 558 -6.34 -15.54 9.92
C GLN A 558 -6.11 -15.66 11.45
N VAL A 559 -7.12 -15.57 12.27
CA VAL A 559 -7.04 -15.78 13.72
C VAL A 559 -8.20 -16.62 14.20
N PRO A 560 -8.06 -17.40 15.30
CA PRO A 560 -9.14 -18.25 15.80
C PRO A 560 -10.25 -17.44 16.45
N GLU A 561 -9.92 -16.30 17.05
CA GLU A 561 -10.87 -15.45 17.76
C GLU A 561 -10.46 -13.99 17.68
N LEU A 562 -11.47 -13.12 17.48
CA LEU A 562 -11.35 -11.68 17.57
C LEU A 562 -12.39 -11.16 18.55
N LYS A 563 -11.96 -10.61 19.69
CA LYS A 563 -12.83 -9.93 20.65
C LYS A 563 -13.03 -8.49 20.23
N ILE A 564 -14.24 -7.98 20.40
CA ILE A 564 -14.64 -6.65 19.98
C ILE A 564 -15.37 -5.95 21.12
N HIS A 565 -14.99 -4.70 21.43
CA HIS A 565 -15.66 -3.93 22.49
C HIS A 565 -16.95 -3.27 22.00
N HIS A 566 -16.91 -2.60 20.85
CA HIS A 566 -18.06 -1.88 20.32
C HIS A 566 -18.17 -2.06 18.81
N VAL A 567 -19.39 -2.36 18.38
CA VAL A 567 -19.78 -2.34 16.97
C VAL A 567 -20.96 -1.41 16.82
N LYS A 568 -20.84 -0.42 15.91
CA LYS A 568 -21.93 0.49 15.58
C LYS A 568 -22.17 0.47 14.08
N LEU A 569 -23.42 0.24 13.73
CA LEU A 569 -23.87 0.48 12.36
C LEU A 569 -24.47 1.88 12.30
N MET A 570 -24.03 2.69 11.34
CA MET A 570 -24.44 4.09 11.20
C MET A 570 -24.94 4.38 9.78
N ALA A 571 -25.83 5.33 9.65
CA ALA A 571 -26.39 5.75 8.38
C ALA A 571 -26.35 7.27 8.22
N VAL A 572 -26.01 7.75 7.01
CA VAL A 572 -25.99 9.17 6.65
C VAL A 572 -26.75 9.40 5.35
N GLY A 573 -27.59 10.44 5.35
CA GLY A 573 -28.33 10.90 4.17
C GLY A 573 -27.75 12.17 3.56
N PHE A 574 -27.97 12.38 2.25
CA PHE A 574 -27.39 13.49 1.49
C PHE A 574 -28.44 14.45 0.90
N LYS A 575 -29.68 14.44 1.42
CA LYS A 575 -30.76 15.33 1.00
C LYS A 575 -30.89 16.56 1.91
N GLY A 576 -31.67 17.51 1.52
CA GLY A 576 -32.08 18.65 2.34
C GLY A 576 -30.93 19.54 2.77
N ARG A 577 -30.58 19.52 4.04
CA ARG A 577 -29.55 20.35 4.62
C ARG A 577 -28.16 20.14 3.99
N TYR A 578 -27.77 18.88 3.77
CA TYR A 578 -26.49 18.57 3.13
C TYR A 578 -26.34 19.27 1.78
N GLN A 579 -27.37 19.17 0.93
CA GLN A 579 -27.37 19.82 -0.39
C GLN A 579 -27.29 21.35 -0.29
N ARG A 580 -27.99 21.97 0.69
CA ARG A 580 -27.89 23.42 0.91
C ARG A 580 -26.47 23.84 1.30
N GLN A 581 -25.81 23.08 2.17
CA GLN A 581 -24.42 23.35 2.59
C GLN A 581 -23.44 23.21 1.41
N ILE A 582 -23.54 22.15 0.62
CA ILE A 582 -22.71 21.96 -0.59
C ILE A 582 -22.88 23.16 -1.53
N LYS A 583 -24.13 23.54 -1.87
CA LYS A 583 -24.40 24.66 -2.77
C LYS A 583 -23.87 25.99 -2.21
N ALA A 584 -23.96 26.20 -0.89
CA ALA A 584 -23.40 27.38 -0.25
C ALA A 584 -21.89 27.45 -0.42
N ILE A 585 -21.14 26.35 -0.20
CA ILE A 585 -19.69 26.31 -0.40
C ILE A 585 -19.33 26.51 -1.87
N GLN A 586 -20.05 25.88 -2.80
CA GLN A 586 -19.85 26.04 -4.24
C GLN A 586 -20.01 27.51 -4.69
N LYS A 587 -21.03 28.20 -4.16
CA LYS A 587 -21.27 29.64 -4.44
C LYS A 587 -20.08 30.52 -4.03
N HIS A 588 -19.37 30.15 -2.96
CA HIS A 588 -18.24 30.89 -2.41
C HIS A 588 -16.86 30.35 -2.86
N GLY A 589 -16.81 29.57 -3.94
CA GLY A 589 -15.59 29.21 -4.64
C GLY A 589 -14.92 30.44 -5.28
N LEU A 590 -13.60 30.35 -5.53
CA LEU A 590 -12.87 31.41 -6.24
C LEU A 590 -13.49 31.66 -7.62
N LYS A 591 -13.71 32.92 -7.91
CA LYS A 591 -14.12 33.40 -9.25
C LYS A 591 -12.87 33.62 -10.10
N GLN A 592 -13.00 33.44 -11.41
CA GLN A 592 -11.88 33.58 -12.36
C GLN A 592 -10.66 32.78 -11.91
N GLN A 593 -10.88 31.58 -11.39
CA GLN A 593 -9.82 30.71 -10.91
C GLN A 593 -8.92 30.28 -12.06
N LYS A 594 -7.60 30.49 -11.90
CA LYS A 594 -6.57 29.95 -12.79
C LYS A 594 -5.62 29.08 -11.97
N VAL A 595 -5.40 27.87 -12.43
CA VAL A 595 -4.53 26.87 -11.79
C VAL A 595 -3.38 26.52 -12.72
N THR A 596 -2.17 26.64 -12.25
CA THR A 596 -0.94 26.18 -12.91
C THR A 596 -0.25 25.15 -12.02
N ASN A 597 0.93 24.66 -12.42
CA ASN A 597 1.65 23.61 -11.67
C ASN A 597 1.95 23.99 -10.21
N ASN A 598 2.24 25.27 -9.94
CA ASN A 598 2.64 25.73 -8.61
C ASN A 598 1.92 27.01 -8.15
N THR A 599 0.91 27.49 -8.91
CA THR A 599 0.22 28.74 -8.58
C THR A 599 -1.28 28.59 -8.80
N ILE A 600 -2.05 29.14 -7.87
CA ILE A 600 -3.50 29.25 -7.95
C ILE A 600 -3.85 30.72 -7.73
N THR A 601 -4.56 31.32 -8.68
CA THR A 601 -5.04 32.70 -8.58
C THR A 601 -6.55 32.76 -8.77
N GLY A 602 -7.16 33.78 -8.23
CA GLY A 602 -8.59 34.04 -8.42
C GLY A 602 -9.06 35.18 -7.53
N ARG A 603 -10.37 35.41 -7.54
CA ARG A 603 -11.02 36.42 -6.71
C ARG A 603 -12.01 35.78 -5.76
N THR A 604 -12.03 36.24 -4.52
CA THR A 604 -13.00 35.86 -3.52
C THR A 604 -13.88 37.07 -3.15
N GLN A 605 -15.12 36.77 -2.73
CA GLN A 605 -16.03 37.77 -2.21
C GLN A 605 -16.60 37.25 -0.89
N ALA A 606 -16.31 37.93 0.20
CA ALA A 606 -16.73 37.58 1.54
C ALA A 606 -17.50 38.76 2.17
N GLN A 607 -18.71 38.50 2.68
CA GLN A 607 -19.50 39.55 3.36
C GLN A 607 -18.92 39.90 4.74
N THR A 608 -18.31 38.93 5.41
CA THR A 608 -17.67 39.07 6.73
C THR A 608 -16.31 38.39 6.70
N ALA A 609 -15.48 38.60 7.71
CA ALA A 609 -14.25 37.87 7.89
C ALA A 609 -14.54 36.34 7.77
N SER A 610 -13.76 35.67 6.96
CA SER A 610 -14.01 34.29 6.56
C SER A 610 -12.74 33.44 6.63
N VAL A 611 -12.93 32.14 6.65
CA VAL A 611 -11.83 31.15 6.48
C VAL A 611 -11.74 30.78 5.01
N LEU A 612 -10.59 31.03 4.40
CA LEU A 612 -10.24 30.42 3.12
C LEU A 612 -9.90 28.96 3.40
N THR A 613 -10.56 28.08 2.69
CA THR A 613 -10.34 26.61 2.74
C THR A 613 -9.94 26.10 1.38
N THR A 614 -9.04 25.13 1.39
CA THR A 614 -8.64 24.43 0.18
C THR A 614 -8.74 22.92 0.36
N SER A 615 -8.72 22.17 -0.71
CA SER A 615 -8.44 20.73 -0.71
C SER A 615 -6.98 20.42 -1.12
N ILE A 616 -6.06 21.36 -0.84
CA ILE A 616 -4.63 21.24 -1.10
C ILE A 616 -3.94 20.82 0.22
N PRO A 617 -3.18 19.72 0.25
CA PRO A 617 -2.45 19.29 1.44
C PRO A 617 -1.52 20.40 1.95
N TYR A 618 -1.56 20.63 3.25
CA TYR A 618 -0.74 21.66 3.87
C TYR A 618 0.75 21.31 3.78
N SER A 619 1.53 22.35 3.42
CA SER A 619 2.99 22.35 3.47
C SER A 619 3.45 23.79 3.75
N THR A 620 4.58 23.93 4.43
CA THR A 620 5.23 25.23 4.67
C THR A 620 5.67 25.94 3.38
N GLY A 621 5.73 25.19 2.26
CA GLY A 621 6.03 25.73 0.94
C GLY A 621 4.89 26.51 0.30
N TRP A 622 3.67 26.48 0.83
CA TRP A 622 2.57 27.28 0.31
C TRP A 622 2.56 28.71 0.89
N HIS A 623 2.71 29.68 0.02
CA HIS A 623 2.64 31.10 0.32
C HIS A 623 1.37 31.71 -0.25
N LEU A 624 0.63 32.42 0.60
CA LEU A 624 -0.60 33.12 0.24
C LEU A 624 -0.37 34.61 0.19
N THR A 625 -0.85 35.26 -0.85
CA THR A 625 -1.05 36.71 -0.86
C THR A 625 -2.52 37.06 -1.06
N VAL A 626 -3.00 38.05 -0.35
CA VAL A 626 -4.33 38.67 -0.47
C VAL A 626 -4.12 40.15 -0.82
N ASP A 627 -4.59 40.56 -1.99
CA ASP A 627 -4.33 41.90 -2.55
C ASP A 627 -2.83 42.23 -2.55
N ASP A 628 -2.04 41.26 -3.03
CA ASP A 628 -0.59 41.27 -3.13
C ASP A 628 0.17 41.41 -1.76
N LYS A 629 -0.56 41.36 -0.61
CA LYS A 629 0.02 41.38 0.74
C LYS A 629 0.19 39.95 1.26
N PRO A 630 1.37 39.57 1.79
CA PRO A 630 1.60 38.26 2.38
C PRO A 630 0.61 37.98 3.52
N THR A 631 -0.02 36.82 3.47
CA THR A 631 -1.00 36.37 4.46
C THR A 631 -0.60 34.99 4.99
N LYS A 632 -0.63 34.86 6.34
CA LYS A 632 -0.21 33.63 7.01
C LYS A 632 -1.17 32.49 6.70
N THR A 633 -0.65 31.36 6.20
CA THR A 633 -1.37 30.11 6.03
C THR A 633 -1.40 29.32 7.35
N GLN A 634 -2.42 28.50 7.53
CA GLN A 634 -2.55 27.55 8.63
C GLN A 634 -3.21 26.26 8.16
N VAL A 635 -3.15 25.23 9.00
CA VAL A 635 -3.87 23.98 8.74
C VAL A 635 -5.36 24.18 8.99
N VAL A 636 -6.18 23.76 8.02
CA VAL A 636 -7.64 23.64 8.17
C VAL A 636 -8.08 22.21 7.80
N ASN A 637 -9.24 21.79 8.27
CA ASN A 637 -9.80 20.46 7.99
C ASN A 637 -8.77 19.33 8.21
N THR A 638 -7.97 19.46 9.27
CA THR A 638 -6.95 18.50 9.74
C THR A 638 -5.76 18.25 8.82
N GLY A 639 -5.75 18.79 7.60
CA GLY A 639 -4.64 18.51 6.68
C GLY A 639 -4.52 19.41 5.46
N PHE A 640 -5.35 20.46 5.34
CA PHE A 640 -5.35 21.30 4.15
C PHE A 640 -4.90 22.73 4.44
N VAL A 641 -4.49 23.42 3.38
CA VAL A 641 -4.12 24.84 3.45
C VAL A 641 -5.37 25.69 3.68
N GLY A 642 -5.31 26.59 4.67
CA GLY A 642 -6.30 27.61 4.90
C GLY A 642 -5.69 28.90 5.40
N ALA A 643 -6.50 29.96 5.45
CA ALA A 643 -6.09 31.27 5.94
C ALA A 643 -7.29 32.15 6.33
N LYS A 644 -7.03 33.28 6.98
CA LYS A 644 -8.01 34.33 7.19
C LYS A 644 -8.16 35.17 5.92
N ILE A 645 -9.41 35.45 5.53
CA ILE A 645 -9.76 36.44 4.50
C ILE A 645 -10.60 37.55 5.15
N PRO A 646 -10.29 38.82 4.93
CA PRO A 646 -11.12 39.94 5.41
C PRO A 646 -12.49 39.96 4.71
N ALA A 647 -13.39 40.81 5.18
CA ALA A 647 -14.63 41.12 4.45
C ALA A 647 -14.29 41.98 3.21
N GLY A 648 -14.98 41.71 2.11
CA GLY A 648 -14.79 42.43 0.84
C GLY A 648 -14.51 41.49 -0.35
N GLN A 649 -14.13 42.11 -1.45
CA GLN A 649 -13.62 41.43 -2.64
C GLN A 649 -12.09 41.48 -2.59
N HIS A 650 -11.46 40.32 -2.75
CA HIS A 650 -10.02 40.21 -2.66
C HIS A 650 -9.44 39.36 -3.80
N LYS A 651 -8.27 39.81 -4.31
CA LYS A 651 -7.43 38.99 -5.19
C LYS A 651 -6.61 38.02 -4.34
N VAL A 652 -6.70 36.75 -4.64
CA VAL A 652 -6.01 35.67 -3.93
C VAL A 652 -4.99 35.02 -4.84
N LYS A 653 -3.76 34.85 -4.36
CA LYS A 653 -2.71 34.09 -5.02
C LYS A 653 -2.06 33.12 -4.01
N LEU A 654 -2.16 31.83 -4.28
CA LEU A 654 -1.42 30.76 -3.60
C LEU A 654 -0.29 30.34 -4.51
N GLN A 655 0.95 30.34 -4.00
CA GLN A 655 2.14 29.94 -4.74
C GLN A 655 2.97 28.97 -3.92
N TYR A 656 3.40 27.87 -4.57
CA TYR A 656 4.21 26.84 -3.93
C TYR A 656 5.69 26.99 -4.25
N HIS A 657 6.52 26.94 -3.21
CA HIS A 657 7.97 26.83 -3.30
C HIS A 657 8.42 25.61 -2.50
N THR A 658 9.17 24.72 -3.11
CA THR A 658 9.63 23.50 -2.44
C THR A 658 10.53 23.86 -1.24
N PRO A 659 10.16 23.50 0.00
CA PRO A 659 10.98 23.75 1.17
C PRO A 659 12.36 23.10 1.05
N GLY A 660 13.40 23.83 1.42
CA GLY A 660 14.78 23.32 1.41
C GLY A 660 15.47 23.26 0.05
N LEU A 661 14.75 23.51 -1.07
CA LEU A 661 15.34 23.41 -2.42
C LEU A 661 16.57 24.32 -2.59
N ARG A 662 16.48 25.57 -2.18
CA ARG A 662 17.60 26.52 -2.27
C ARG A 662 18.79 26.07 -1.42
N LEU A 663 18.55 25.66 -0.18
CA LEU A 663 19.59 25.17 0.72
C LEU A 663 20.25 23.90 0.14
N GLY A 664 19.46 22.96 -0.36
CA GLY A 664 19.97 21.76 -0.99
C GLY A 664 20.84 22.04 -2.23
N ALA A 665 20.42 23.01 -3.07
CA ALA A 665 21.20 23.43 -4.22
C ALA A 665 22.55 24.03 -3.81
N ILE A 666 22.59 24.88 -2.77
CA ILE A 666 23.82 25.47 -2.22
C ILE A 666 24.75 24.37 -1.69
N ILE A 667 24.23 23.43 -0.90
CA ILE A 667 25.04 22.32 -0.34
C ILE A 667 25.60 21.44 -1.48
N SER A 668 24.80 21.16 -2.50
CA SER A 668 25.25 20.38 -3.67
C SER A 668 26.34 21.11 -4.45
N LEU A 669 26.22 22.44 -4.62
CA LEU A 669 27.26 23.23 -5.30
C LEU A 669 28.57 23.23 -4.50
N ILE A 670 28.49 23.40 -3.17
CA ILE A 670 29.67 23.32 -2.29
C ILE A 670 30.33 21.94 -2.41
N GLY A 671 29.53 20.86 -2.36
CA GLY A 671 30.04 19.49 -2.52
C GLY A 671 30.74 19.27 -3.86
N LEU A 672 30.16 19.81 -4.95
CA LEU A 672 30.77 19.74 -6.28
C LEU A 672 32.12 20.51 -6.34
N LEU A 673 32.18 21.72 -5.75
CA LEU A 673 33.39 22.50 -5.67
C LEU A 673 34.50 21.78 -4.88
N LEU A 674 34.15 21.19 -3.73
CA LEU A 674 35.10 20.40 -2.95
C LEU A 674 35.63 19.19 -3.72
N LEU A 675 34.77 18.51 -4.48
CA LEU A 675 35.18 17.39 -5.34
C LEU A 675 36.15 17.87 -6.44
N LEU A 676 35.87 18.98 -7.09
CA LEU A 676 36.74 19.56 -8.11
C LEU A 676 38.11 19.93 -7.53
N VAL A 677 38.13 20.58 -6.35
CA VAL A 677 39.40 20.92 -5.64
C VAL A 677 40.20 19.65 -5.33
N SER A 678 39.50 18.61 -4.83
CA SER A 678 40.18 17.31 -4.54
C SER A 678 40.81 16.68 -5.78
N ILE A 679 40.09 16.69 -6.91
CA ILE A 679 40.58 16.17 -8.20
C ILE A 679 41.81 16.98 -8.69
N LEU A 680 41.71 18.30 -8.66
CA LEU A 680 42.80 19.18 -9.06
C LEU A 680 44.02 18.99 -8.16
N TRP A 681 43.86 18.82 -6.84
CA TRP A 681 44.96 18.55 -5.92
C TRP A 681 45.61 17.20 -6.22
N GLN A 682 44.81 16.15 -6.41
CA GLN A 682 45.35 14.82 -6.75
C GLN A 682 46.09 14.82 -8.09
N SER A 683 45.56 15.53 -9.11
CA SER A 683 46.22 15.65 -10.41
C SER A 683 47.53 16.44 -10.30
N HIS A 684 47.56 17.53 -9.50
CA HIS A 684 48.77 18.31 -9.26
C HIS A 684 49.85 17.48 -8.48
N ALA A 685 49.42 16.74 -7.45
CA ALA A 685 50.33 15.86 -6.69
C ALA A 685 50.90 14.75 -7.57
N TRP A 686 50.09 14.19 -8.49
CA TRP A 686 50.56 13.17 -9.45
C TRP A 686 51.56 13.73 -10.46
N LEU A 687 51.34 14.92 -11.00
CA LEU A 687 52.25 15.60 -11.92
C LEU A 687 53.58 15.96 -11.22
N HIS A 688 53.53 16.42 -9.98
CA HIS A 688 54.74 16.76 -9.20
C HIS A 688 55.58 15.53 -8.87
N ASN A 689 54.95 14.38 -8.60
CA ASN A 689 55.68 13.11 -8.39
C ASN A 689 56.32 12.56 -9.66
N GLN A 690 55.75 12.83 -10.85
CA GLN A 690 56.39 12.45 -12.12
C GLN A 690 57.57 13.37 -12.53
N SER A 691 57.54 14.63 -12.09
CA SER A 691 58.66 15.56 -12.38
C SER A 691 59.88 15.33 -11.49
N ASN A 692 59.73 14.56 -10.41
CA ASN A 692 60.81 14.22 -9.46
C ASN A 692 61.36 12.79 -9.67
N GLN A 693 60.92 12.05 -10.67
CA GLN A 693 61.51 10.80 -11.21
C GLN A 693 62.19 11.07 -12.54
#